data_9929a796e2fb6a03e7ab406dbec81d7a
#
_entry.id   9929a796e2fb6a03e7ab406dbec81d7a
#
_cell.length_a   1.000
_cell.length_b   1.000
_cell.length_c   1.000
_cell.angle_alpha   90.00
_cell.angle_beta   90.00
_cell.angle_gamma   90.00
#
_symmetry.space_group_name_H-M   'P 1'
#
loop_
_entity.id
_entity.type
_entity.pdbx_description
1 polymer ?
#
loop_
_entity_poly.entity_id
_entity_poly.type
_entity_poly.pdbx_seq_one_letter_code
_entity_poly.pdbx_strand_id
1 'polypeptide(L)'
;MKLRLSLVLSASLPALLIAGHATNRAHAQDSAPSQKASVAGKTTSHATDKKTARQKDKTKARSNAVDARTPESIIVLGAGQARETQTISRTAIQEYTPGTSPFKALSKLPGVMFTSSDPLGSYEWSQQIIIRGFDQSRLGFTFDGVPLGNLAYGNDNGLSIGRALQTENNGPATLTQGAGAVGVAASNDLGGALQFTSIDPSDKFGADVSGTIGSASTWRTFARINSGLLKGGGKFYVSYNHQDANKWKGDGVQRQDQANAKFVQPLGEHLKLTVFGDWSKRAENDYQDLSLSQIKTYGYNLDNITGNYALAKQIAYAYASQNTIPFPKGIQNVDTVYYNAGGLREDALGYGKLDFRVNNRLSGYVMGYGHTNTGEGVWVTPYQSTPAQLGGSPLSTRTTEYDIHRAGFIGSLTYKIANHSIEGGFWFENNNFNQARRFYPLALDGSPSSIHWYRDNAFATQWQSAFNTKTYQVHLGDAWKITPKLKVNYGFKSLIVDNTARAMNGNYLGTPVATAYPSGSLNASNGFLPQVGANYRFNHNHEIFLDYSRNMAAFDSAQTSGPFSTTVAGFQALQGRLKPEMSNTEELGYRYHTKTFQATVTGYYVQFENRLLSVTQGVGIQGNASVLSNVGGVISRGIDTAVNWQFAPNWSIFASYAFNNSFYQDDVMANGTVSAAIKGKNVVGMPRNLANLQLGYDDGQIWGNVLMQIQDRRYYTYTNDAYVPANDVFNLNLGYRFKSHNFWLRGLDTQINVSNLFDKRYVATVGSNGFINSDPSGTFQTLQAAAPRMVFFTIRKHFN
;
A
#
# COMPACT_ATOMS: atom_id res chain seq x y z
N MET A 1 36.20 -1.65 -4.86
CA MET A 1 35.22 -1.11 -3.92
C MET A 1 35.35 0.42 -3.94
N LYS A 2 34.69 1.06 -4.87
CA LYS A 2 34.66 2.52 -5.00
C LYS A 2 33.21 2.93 -4.98
N LEU A 3 32.75 3.45 -3.84
CA LEU A 3 31.46 4.10 -3.72
C LEU A 3 31.46 5.33 -4.64
N ARG A 4 30.70 5.28 -5.71
CA ARG A 4 30.29 6.49 -6.44
C ARG A 4 28.97 6.97 -5.88
N LEU A 5 29.05 7.84 -4.90
CA LEU A 5 27.95 8.71 -4.51
C LEU A 5 27.85 9.80 -5.60
N SER A 6 27.08 9.56 -6.64
CA SER A 6 26.73 10.60 -7.60
C SER A 6 25.49 11.30 -7.07
N LEU A 7 25.68 12.29 -6.18
CA LEU A 7 24.67 13.29 -5.91
C LEU A 7 24.50 14.14 -7.17
N VAL A 8 23.49 13.84 -7.98
CA VAL A 8 23.01 14.79 -8.98
C VAL A 8 22.05 15.75 -8.31
N LEU A 9 22.62 16.73 -7.61
CA LEU A 9 21.94 17.97 -7.27
C LEU A 9 22.30 18.99 -8.36
N SER A 10 21.56 18.99 -9.44
CA SER A 10 21.53 20.10 -10.39
C SER A 10 20.08 20.42 -10.72
N ALA A 11 19.44 21.15 -9.84
CA ALA A 11 18.25 21.90 -10.15
C ALA A 11 18.47 23.31 -9.59
N SER A 12 18.79 24.22 -10.48
CA SER A 12 18.80 25.66 -10.24
C SER A 12 17.45 26.10 -9.67
N LEU A 13 17.44 26.50 -8.40
CA LEU A 13 16.35 27.24 -7.79
C LEU A 13 16.35 28.67 -8.32
N PRO A 14 15.21 29.18 -8.78
CA PRO A 14 14.93 30.59 -8.58
C PRO A 14 14.27 30.75 -7.22
N ALA A 15 14.92 31.54 -6.38
CA ALA A 15 14.39 31.96 -5.10
C ALA A 15 13.10 32.75 -5.30
N LEU A 16 12.02 32.34 -4.65
CA LEU A 16 10.94 33.24 -4.23
C LEU A 16 10.57 32.90 -2.80
N LEU A 17 10.96 33.78 -1.92
CA LEU A 17 10.50 33.88 -0.52
C LEU A 17 9.01 34.19 -0.50
N ILE A 18 8.29 33.52 0.41
CA ILE A 18 7.28 34.03 1.37
C ILE A 18 6.49 32.80 1.88
N ALA A 19 6.47 32.69 2.97
CA ALA A 19 6.26 32.23 4.33
C ALA A 19 4.84 31.82 4.74
N GLY A 20 4.61 30.70 5.41
CA GLY A 20 3.70 30.36 6.38
C GLY A 20 2.81 29.19 6.53
N HIS A 21 2.50 28.32 7.21
CA HIS A 21 2.05 27.01 7.70
C HIS A 21 0.78 26.42 7.12
N ALA A 22 0.84 25.25 6.55
CA ALA A 22 -0.24 24.29 6.58
C ALA A 22 0.26 22.93 7.02
N THR A 23 -0.32 22.45 8.05
CA THR A 23 -0.21 21.06 8.42
C THR A 23 -1.28 20.30 7.65
N ASN A 24 -0.88 19.46 6.70
CA ASN A 24 -1.72 18.34 6.34
C ASN A 24 -1.68 17.32 7.48
N ARG A 25 -2.34 17.65 8.57
CA ARG A 25 -2.87 16.63 9.45
C ARG A 25 -4.19 16.20 8.82
N ALA A 26 -4.28 14.96 8.42
CA ALA A 26 -5.56 14.29 8.48
C ALA A 26 -6.06 14.51 9.92
N HIS A 27 -6.94 15.47 10.12
CA HIS A 27 -7.42 15.85 11.43
C HIS A 27 -8.34 14.75 11.95
N ALA A 28 -7.77 13.87 12.71
CA ALA A 28 -8.46 13.24 13.79
C ALA A 28 -8.08 14.01 15.06
N GLN A 29 -8.41 15.27 15.13
CA GLN A 29 -8.40 16.07 16.36
C GLN A 29 -8.97 17.42 16.07
N ASP A 30 -10.18 17.62 16.55
CA ASP A 30 -10.53 18.74 17.38
C ASP A 30 -11.92 18.53 17.93
N SER A 31 -11.98 18.37 19.21
CA SER A 31 -13.12 18.91 19.94
C SER A 31 -12.94 18.75 21.43
N ALA A 32 -12.49 19.76 22.05
CA ALA A 32 -12.98 20.09 23.37
C ALA A 32 -13.38 21.56 23.37
N PRO A 33 -14.65 21.90 23.40
CA PRO A 33 -15.03 23.23 23.78
C PRO A 33 -15.08 23.32 25.30
N SER A 34 -14.24 24.13 25.88
CA SER A 34 -14.43 24.59 27.25
C SER A 34 -15.69 25.45 27.31
N GLN A 35 -16.72 24.97 27.98
CA GLN A 35 -17.83 25.81 28.43
C GLN A 35 -17.38 26.61 29.65
N LYS A 36 -17.43 27.91 29.54
CA LYS A 36 -17.63 28.80 30.70
C LYS A 36 -19.05 29.31 30.66
N ALA A 37 -19.84 28.85 31.60
CA ALA A 37 -21.12 29.48 31.98
C ALA A 37 -20.83 30.75 32.73
N SER A 38 -21.44 31.84 32.28
CA SER A 38 -21.54 33.10 33.01
C SER A 38 -22.75 33.08 33.93
N VAL A 39 -22.54 33.31 35.19
CA VAL A 39 -23.61 33.77 36.07
C VAL A 39 -23.17 35.11 36.70
N ALA A 40 -23.99 36.11 36.49
CA ALA A 40 -23.81 37.43 37.04
C ALA A 40 -24.28 37.50 38.49
N GLY A 41 -23.63 38.31 39.28
CA GLY A 41 -24.11 38.65 40.66
C GLY A 41 -23.20 39.58 41.42
N LYS A 42 -23.43 40.85 41.29
CA LYS A 42 -23.27 42.04 42.15
C LYS A 42 -22.30 42.07 43.35
N THR A 43 -21.40 43.07 43.25
CA THR A 43 -20.98 44.13 44.20
C THR A 43 -20.70 43.81 45.66
N THR A 44 -19.46 44.13 46.13
CA THR A 44 -19.17 45.31 46.94
C THR A 44 -17.67 45.40 47.24
N SER A 45 -17.22 46.67 47.35
CA SER A 45 -15.93 47.20 47.61
C SER A 45 -15.25 46.77 48.93
N HIS A 46 -13.95 46.70 49.01
CA HIS A 46 -13.06 47.55 49.77
C HIS A 46 -11.56 47.31 49.50
N ALA A 47 -10.81 48.35 49.68
CA ALA A 47 -9.46 48.59 49.28
C ALA A 47 -8.40 47.97 50.20
N THR A 48 -7.15 48.11 49.68
CA THR A 48 -5.80 48.08 50.30
C THR A 48 -5.17 46.71 50.51
N ASP A 49 -4.05 46.40 49.93
CA ASP A 49 -2.71 46.92 50.06
C ASP A 49 -1.69 46.19 49.17
N LYS A 50 -0.63 46.86 48.81
CA LYS A 50 0.51 46.41 48.00
C LYS A 50 1.26 45.27 48.59
N LYS A 51 1.64 44.27 47.73
CA LYS A 51 2.99 43.71 47.74
C LYS A 51 3.26 43.01 46.38
N THR A 52 4.26 43.54 45.71
CA THR A 52 4.92 43.02 44.54
C THR A 52 5.41 41.56 44.72
N ALA A 53 4.94 40.65 43.94
CA ALA A 53 5.60 39.37 43.72
C ALA A 53 5.55 39.03 42.24
N ARG A 54 6.71 39.02 41.62
CA ARG A 54 6.98 38.61 40.23
C ARG A 54 6.58 37.17 40.05
N GLN A 55 5.43 36.91 39.49
CA GLN A 55 5.02 35.55 39.14
C GLN A 55 5.51 35.28 37.70
N LYS A 56 6.54 34.44 37.59
CA LYS A 56 7.03 33.87 36.34
C LYS A 56 5.91 32.96 35.82
N ASP A 57 5.31 33.33 34.73
CA ASP A 57 4.46 32.46 33.93
C ASP A 57 5.27 31.31 33.41
N LYS A 58 5.14 30.16 34.04
CA LYS A 58 5.61 28.87 33.53
C LYS A 58 4.50 28.28 32.67
N THR A 59 4.46 28.65 31.41
CA THR A 59 3.81 27.82 30.39
C THR A 59 4.57 26.54 30.29
N LYS A 60 4.14 25.52 31.02
CA LYS A 60 4.60 24.14 30.84
C LYS A 60 4.13 23.68 29.47
N ALA A 61 5.04 23.70 28.50
CA ALA A 61 4.94 22.80 27.36
C ALA A 61 4.83 21.38 27.91
N ARG A 62 3.71 20.74 27.74
CA ARG A 62 3.54 19.30 28.03
C ARG A 62 4.46 18.55 27.08
N SER A 63 5.60 18.13 27.60
CA SER A 63 6.43 17.12 26.97
C SER A 63 5.59 15.84 26.89
N ASN A 64 5.59 15.19 25.73
CA ASN A 64 5.11 13.83 25.57
C ASN A 64 6.05 12.83 26.30
N ALA A 65 6.11 12.93 27.63
CA ALA A 65 6.55 11.83 28.45
C ALA A 65 5.44 10.76 28.39
N VAL A 66 5.85 9.51 28.32
CA VAL A 66 4.97 8.33 28.41
C VAL A 66 4.32 8.36 29.79
N ASP A 67 3.29 9.17 29.95
CA ASP A 67 2.38 9.13 31.09
C ASP A 67 1.38 8.00 30.87
N ALA A 68 0.97 7.39 31.98
CA ALA A 68 -0.05 6.34 32.00
C ALA A 68 -1.24 6.73 31.12
N ARG A 69 -1.27 6.21 29.90
CA ARG A 69 -2.25 6.56 28.88
C ARG A 69 -3.59 5.94 29.26
N THR A 70 -4.61 6.75 29.29
CA THR A 70 -5.96 6.27 28.90
C THR A 70 -5.77 5.50 27.59
N PRO A 71 -6.34 4.30 27.43
CA PRO A 71 -6.19 3.52 26.20
C PRO A 71 -6.50 4.40 25.01
N GLU A 72 -5.48 4.70 24.22
CA GLU A 72 -5.66 5.49 23.00
C GLU A 72 -6.54 4.64 22.09
N SER A 73 -7.63 5.20 21.58
CA SER A 73 -8.53 4.48 20.69
C SER A 73 -7.70 3.89 19.54
N ILE A 74 -7.66 2.56 19.45
CA ILE A 74 -6.85 1.81 18.47
C ILE A 74 -7.26 2.20 17.06
N ILE A 75 -8.54 2.54 16.86
CA ILE A 75 -9.13 2.96 15.59
C ILE A 75 -10.02 4.16 15.84
N VAL A 76 -9.89 5.21 15.02
CA VAL A 76 -10.74 6.40 15.03
C VAL A 76 -11.71 6.33 13.85
N LEU A 77 -13.00 6.34 14.12
CA LEU A 77 -14.08 6.19 13.14
C LEU A 77 -14.58 7.55 12.61
N GLY A 78 -13.67 8.44 12.22
CA GLY A 78 -13.94 9.66 11.42
C GLY A 78 -15.02 10.62 11.91
N ALA A 79 -15.24 10.78 13.23
CA ALA A 79 -16.21 11.71 13.77
C ALA A 79 -16.00 13.14 13.26
N GLY A 80 -17.07 13.82 12.80
CA GLY A 80 -17.05 15.15 12.25
C GLY A 80 -16.56 15.26 10.80
N GLN A 81 -16.27 14.13 10.14
CA GLN A 81 -15.92 14.09 8.72
C GLN A 81 -17.17 13.94 7.85
N ALA A 82 -17.16 14.60 6.69
CA ALA A 82 -18.27 14.58 5.75
C ALA A 82 -18.21 13.36 4.79
N ARG A 83 -17.37 12.38 5.08
CA ARG A 83 -17.17 11.13 4.32
C ARG A 83 -16.72 10.01 5.22
N GLU A 84 -16.71 8.78 4.72
CA GLU A 84 -16.15 7.65 5.46
C GLU A 84 -14.62 7.78 5.54
N THR A 85 -14.13 8.01 6.75
CA THR A 85 -12.69 8.14 7.03
C THR A 85 -12.37 7.37 8.30
N GLN A 86 -11.32 6.57 8.26
CA GLN A 86 -10.90 5.75 9.38
C GLN A 86 -9.38 5.85 9.56
N THR A 87 -8.93 5.96 10.79
CA THR A 87 -7.50 6.08 11.10
C THR A 87 -7.10 4.98 12.08
N ILE A 88 -6.05 4.24 11.73
CA ILE A 88 -5.39 3.30 12.63
C ILE A 88 -4.25 4.02 13.32
N SER A 89 -4.21 3.93 14.66
CA SER A 89 -3.17 4.54 15.46
C SER A 89 -1.81 3.83 15.25
N ARG A 90 -0.74 4.55 15.54
CA ARG A 90 0.62 3.98 15.58
C ARG A 90 0.69 2.78 16.53
N THR A 91 0.06 2.86 17.70
CA THR A 91 0.01 1.78 18.70
C THR A 91 -0.57 0.50 18.09
N ALA A 92 -1.70 0.61 17.37
CA ALA A 92 -2.31 -0.54 16.70
C ALA A 92 -1.45 -1.18 15.61
N ILE A 93 -0.63 -0.37 14.90
CA ILE A 93 0.33 -0.90 13.93
C ILE A 93 1.48 -1.63 14.65
N GLN A 94 1.94 -1.11 15.78
CA GLN A 94 3.05 -1.68 16.55
C GLN A 94 2.69 -2.95 17.36
N GLU A 95 1.42 -3.29 17.50
CA GLU A 95 0.97 -4.58 18.06
C GLU A 95 1.34 -5.78 17.16
N TYR A 96 1.56 -5.56 15.88
CA TYR A 96 2.02 -6.59 14.95
C TYR A 96 3.54 -6.81 15.07
N THR A 97 3.99 -7.96 14.59
CA THR A 97 5.43 -8.25 14.47
C THR A 97 6.14 -7.15 13.67
N PRO A 98 7.28 -6.60 14.11
CA PRO A 98 8.07 -5.68 13.30
C PRO A 98 8.39 -6.25 11.91
N GLY A 99 8.31 -5.40 10.88
CA GLY A 99 8.40 -5.84 9.48
C GLY A 99 7.09 -6.25 8.86
N THR A 100 5.97 -6.29 9.62
CA THR A 100 4.63 -6.53 9.07
C THR A 100 4.19 -5.35 8.20
N SER A 101 3.66 -5.65 7.02
CA SER A 101 3.09 -4.62 6.14
C SER A 101 2.01 -3.81 6.85
N PRO A 102 2.04 -2.46 6.77
CA PRO A 102 0.98 -1.63 7.34
C PRO A 102 -0.42 -1.94 6.78
N PHE A 103 -0.51 -2.47 5.56
CA PHE A 103 -1.77 -2.93 4.98
C PHE A 103 -2.44 -4.03 5.80
N LYS A 104 -1.65 -4.92 6.42
CA LYS A 104 -2.19 -5.97 7.29
C LYS A 104 -2.89 -5.40 8.52
N ALA A 105 -2.38 -4.29 9.08
CA ALA A 105 -3.06 -3.60 10.16
C ALA A 105 -4.38 -2.95 9.71
N LEU A 106 -4.43 -2.43 8.46
CA LEU A 106 -5.63 -1.84 7.87
C LEU A 106 -6.72 -2.86 7.53
N SER A 107 -6.38 -4.15 7.38
CA SER A 107 -7.34 -5.19 6.99
C SER A 107 -8.48 -5.43 7.99
N LYS A 108 -8.36 -4.95 9.22
CA LYS A 108 -9.44 -5.00 10.19
C LYS A 108 -10.52 -3.92 9.99
N LEU A 109 -10.24 -2.90 9.18
CA LEU A 109 -11.24 -1.88 8.84
C LEU A 109 -12.36 -2.46 7.97
N PRO A 110 -13.62 -1.98 8.10
CA PRO A 110 -14.71 -2.47 7.28
C PRO A 110 -14.46 -2.22 5.79
N GLY A 111 -14.83 -3.18 4.95
CA GLY A 111 -14.67 -3.11 3.50
C GLY A 111 -13.24 -3.28 2.99
N VAL A 112 -12.25 -3.44 3.89
CA VAL A 112 -10.83 -3.61 3.53
C VAL A 112 -10.44 -5.07 3.59
N MET A 113 -10.10 -5.66 2.45
CA MET A 113 -9.49 -6.97 2.36
C MET A 113 -7.98 -6.80 2.09
N PHE A 114 -7.16 -7.44 2.89
CA PHE A 114 -5.72 -7.60 2.61
C PHE A 114 -5.35 -9.06 2.65
N THR A 115 -4.61 -9.51 1.65
CA THR A 115 -4.12 -10.89 1.56
C THR A 115 -2.64 -10.91 1.20
N SER A 116 -1.95 -11.93 1.69
CA SER A 116 -0.57 -12.26 1.35
C SER A 116 -0.29 -13.72 1.70
N SER A 117 0.62 -14.37 0.97
CA SER A 117 1.04 -15.74 1.24
C SER A 117 2.06 -15.84 2.38
N ASP A 118 2.77 -14.75 2.70
CA ASP A 118 3.73 -14.71 3.79
C ASP A 118 3.10 -14.22 5.10
N PRO A 119 3.66 -14.59 6.27
CA PRO A 119 3.06 -14.27 7.56
C PRO A 119 3.10 -12.79 7.92
N LEU A 120 4.06 -12.02 7.39
CA LEU A 120 4.21 -10.59 7.66
C LEU A 120 3.41 -9.72 6.67
N GLY A 121 2.89 -10.31 5.60
CA GLY A 121 2.22 -9.56 4.54
C GLY A 121 3.19 -8.69 3.76
N SER A 122 4.45 -9.08 3.68
CA SER A 122 5.51 -8.28 3.09
C SER A 122 5.94 -8.75 1.70
N TYR A 123 5.64 -9.99 1.32
CA TYR A 123 5.97 -10.55 0.01
C TYR A 123 5.11 -9.90 -1.10
N GLU A 124 5.74 -9.05 -1.91
CA GLU A 124 5.01 -8.12 -2.78
C GLU A 124 4.24 -8.79 -3.92
N TRP A 125 4.71 -9.92 -4.47
CA TRP A 125 3.99 -10.63 -5.53
C TRP A 125 2.61 -11.13 -5.08
N SER A 126 2.44 -11.45 -3.79
CA SER A 126 1.17 -11.93 -3.24
C SER A 126 0.36 -10.87 -2.51
N GLN A 127 0.93 -9.71 -2.23
CA GLN A 127 0.19 -8.63 -1.57
C GLN A 127 -0.97 -8.17 -2.44
N GLN A 128 -2.17 -8.19 -1.86
CA GLN A 128 -3.34 -7.57 -2.47
C GLN A 128 -4.12 -6.82 -1.41
N ILE A 129 -4.45 -5.57 -1.68
CA ILE A 129 -5.43 -4.79 -0.92
C ILE A 129 -6.59 -4.44 -1.83
N ILE A 130 -7.80 -4.75 -1.38
CA ILE A 130 -9.04 -4.51 -2.11
C ILE A 130 -10.00 -3.78 -1.18
N ILE A 131 -10.64 -2.73 -1.69
CA ILE A 131 -11.62 -1.92 -0.96
C ILE A 131 -12.86 -1.80 -1.83
N ARG A 132 -14.01 -2.30 -1.34
CA ARG A 132 -15.32 -2.17 -2.01
C ARG A 132 -15.32 -2.62 -3.49
N GLY A 133 -14.51 -3.62 -3.85
CA GLY A 133 -14.39 -4.10 -5.24
C GLY A 133 -13.31 -3.43 -6.07
N PHE A 134 -12.58 -2.46 -5.52
CA PHE A 134 -11.42 -1.84 -6.16
C PHE A 134 -10.15 -2.49 -5.66
N ASP A 135 -9.39 -3.07 -6.57
CA ASP A 135 -8.05 -3.58 -6.29
C ASP A 135 -7.03 -2.44 -6.14
N GLN A 136 -5.83 -2.77 -5.68
CA GLN A 136 -4.79 -1.80 -5.37
C GLN A 136 -4.37 -0.91 -6.55
N SER A 137 -4.56 -1.32 -7.80
CA SER A 137 -4.27 -0.49 -8.97
C SER A 137 -5.25 0.68 -9.14
N ARG A 138 -6.34 0.68 -8.38
CA ARG A 138 -7.42 1.66 -8.38
C ARG A 138 -7.59 2.38 -7.06
N LEU A 139 -6.56 2.33 -6.23
CA LEU A 139 -6.49 3.01 -4.92
C LEU A 139 -5.34 4.02 -4.93
N GLY A 140 -5.56 5.18 -4.33
CA GLY A 140 -4.53 6.18 -4.10
C GLY A 140 -3.68 5.83 -2.89
N PHE A 141 -2.37 5.99 -2.98
CA PHE A 141 -1.43 5.76 -1.89
C PHE A 141 -0.51 6.94 -1.74
N THR A 142 -0.39 7.48 -0.52
CA THR A 142 0.55 8.54 -0.22
C THR A 142 1.35 8.26 1.05
N PHE A 143 2.57 8.76 1.10
CA PHE A 143 3.42 8.75 2.28
C PHE A 143 3.89 10.17 2.59
N ASP A 144 3.53 10.70 3.77
CA ASP A 144 3.75 12.11 4.18
C ASP A 144 3.28 13.13 3.11
N GLY A 145 2.31 12.73 2.27
CA GLY A 145 1.78 13.49 1.15
C GLY A 145 2.47 13.20 -0.20
N VAL A 146 3.61 12.51 -0.22
CA VAL A 146 4.26 12.05 -1.47
C VAL A 146 3.43 10.93 -2.08
N PRO A 147 3.02 11.00 -3.36
CA PRO A 147 2.32 9.91 -4.03
C PRO A 147 3.23 8.68 -4.16
N LEU A 148 2.72 7.52 -3.78
CA LEU A 148 3.43 6.24 -3.92
C LEU A 148 3.19 5.56 -5.27
N GLY A 149 2.28 6.10 -6.08
CA GLY A 149 1.96 5.59 -7.40
C GLY A 149 1.13 4.31 -7.38
N ASN A 150 1.14 3.57 -8.48
CA ASN A 150 0.46 2.29 -8.61
C ASN A 150 1.24 1.19 -7.89
N LEU A 151 0.58 0.42 -7.02
CA LEU A 151 1.19 -0.66 -6.25
C LEU A 151 1.06 -2.05 -6.90
N ALA A 152 0.68 -2.14 -8.18
CA ALA A 152 0.71 -3.41 -8.88
C ALA A 152 2.15 -3.93 -8.97
N TYR A 153 2.33 -5.22 -8.85
CA TYR A 153 3.63 -5.85 -9.03
C TYR A 153 4.14 -5.66 -10.47
N GLY A 154 5.43 -5.45 -10.61
CA GLY A 154 6.01 -5.10 -11.92
C GLY A 154 5.81 -3.63 -12.28
N ASN A 155 5.62 -2.85 -11.33
CA ASN A 155 5.26 -1.45 -11.22
C ASN A 155 5.75 -0.59 -12.36
N ASP A 156 4.84 0.13 -12.92
CA ASP A 156 5.09 1.20 -13.86
C ASP A 156 5.48 2.51 -13.18
N ASN A 157 5.09 2.75 -11.91
CA ASN A 157 5.42 3.98 -11.19
C ASN A 157 5.22 3.86 -9.67
N GLY A 158 5.14 2.65 -9.14
CA GLY A 158 4.77 2.42 -7.74
C GLY A 158 5.95 2.13 -6.81
N LEU A 159 5.80 2.56 -5.56
CA LEU A 159 6.66 2.24 -4.44
C LEU A 159 5.80 1.67 -3.31
N SER A 160 6.03 0.43 -2.90
CA SER A 160 5.34 -0.14 -1.74
C SER A 160 5.73 0.59 -0.47
N ILE A 161 4.75 0.81 0.42
CA ILE A 161 4.99 1.45 1.72
C ILE A 161 6.03 0.68 2.55
N GLY A 162 6.12 -0.63 2.41
CA GLY A 162 7.12 -1.46 3.10
C GLY A 162 8.56 -1.24 2.61
N ARG A 163 8.74 -0.58 1.43
CA ARG A 163 10.05 -0.16 0.90
C ARG A 163 10.30 1.33 1.10
N ALA A 164 9.26 2.14 1.38
CA ALA A 164 9.36 3.57 1.61
C ALA A 164 9.56 3.93 3.09
N LEU A 165 9.12 3.08 4.02
CA LEU A 165 9.13 3.37 5.45
C LEU A 165 9.28 2.11 6.28
N GLN A 166 10.23 2.14 7.22
CA GLN A 166 10.39 1.11 8.25
C GLN A 166 9.17 1.07 9.17
N THR A 167 8.69 -0.12 9.52
CA THR A 167 7.50 -0.28 10.38
C THR A 167 7.60 0.42 11.72
N GLU A 168 8.79 0.51 12.29
CA GLU A 168 9.07 1.18 13.56
C GLU A 168 8.95 2.71 13.45
N ASN A 169 9.04 3.25 12.23
CA ASN A 169 8.90 4.68 11.93
C ASN A 169 7.49 5.07 11.49
N ASN A 170 6.55 4.11 11.36
CA ASN A 170 5.18 4.41 11.02
C ASN A 170 4.53 5.30 12.09
N GLY A 171 3.90 6.37 11.63
CA GLY A 171 2.87 7.09 12.33
C GLY A 171 1.48 6.45 12.10
N PRO A 172 0.38 7.19 12.37
CA PRO A 172 -0.95 6.76 12.00
C PRO A 172 -1.11 6.56 10.50
N ALA A 173 -2.00 5.63 10.11
CA ALA A 173 -2.42 5.42 8.73
C ALA A 173 -3.92 5.72 8.60
N THR A 174 -4.29 6.51 7.60
CA THR A 174 -5.67 6.93 7.34
C THR A 174 -6.17 6.35 6.03
N LEU A 175 -7.32 5.71 6.07
CA LEU A 175 -8.12 5.34 4.92
C LEU A 175 -9.26 6.33 4.76
N THR A 176 -9.39 6.91 3.58
CA THR A 176 -10.58 7.63 3.14
C THR A 176 -11.21 6.84 2.00
N GLN A 177 -12.37 6.28 2.23
CA GLN A 177 -13.11 5.52 1.23
C GLN A 177 -13.79 6.45 0.21
N GLY A 178 -14.31 5.92 -0.87
CA GLY A 178 -14.83 6.72 -1.97
C GLY A 178 -13.70 7.35 -2.78
N ALA A 179 -13.67 8.68 -2.88
CA ALA A 179 -12.72 9.38 -3.73
C ALA A 179 -11.48 9.94 -3.04
N GLY A 180 -11.25 9.61 -1.78
CA GLY A 180 -10.22 10.30 -1.01
C GLY A 180 -10.56 11.80 -0.78
N ALA A 181 -9.62 12.59 -0.27
CA ALA A 181 -9.77 14.04 -0.17
C ALA A 181 -9.43 14.71 -1.51
N VAL A 182 -10.06 15.86 -1.78
CA VAL A 182 -9.85 16.63 -3.04
C VAL A 182 -8.38 16.90 -3.33
N GLY A 183 -7.58 17.18 -2.30
CA GLY A 183 -6.15 17.50 -2.42
C GLY A 183 -5.20 16.31 -2.42
N VAL A 184 -5.67 15.06 -2.41
CA VAL A 184 -4.78 13.89 -2.46
C VAL A 184 -4.13 13.78 -3.85
N ALA A 185 -2.80 13.72 -3.87
CA ALA A 185 -2.04 13.50 -5.09
C ALA A 185 -2.10 12.00 -5.47
N ALA A 186 -3.05 11.66 -6.34
CA ALA A 186 -3.23 10.31 -6.84
C ALA A 186 -3.89 10.35 -8.23
N SER A 187 -3.42 9.50 -9.13
CA SER A 187 -3.92 9.37 -10.52
C SER A 187 -4.90 8.21 -10.71
N ASN A 188 -5.19 7.44 -9.65
CA ASN A 188 -5.95 6.20 -9.71
C ASN A 188 -6.81 5.91 -8.46
N ASP A 189 -7.27 6.91 -7.75
CA ASP A 189 -8.01 6.80 -6.49
C ASP A 189 -9.53 6.57 -6.65
N LEU A 190 -9.93 5.65 -7.52
CA LEU A 190 -11.34 5.34 -7.78
C LEU A 190 -12.06 4.78 -6.55
N GLY A 191 -11.40 3.95 -5.76
CA GLY A 191 -11.94 3.27 -4.58
C GLY A 191 -11.60 3.94 -3.26
N GLY A 192 -10.81 5.03 -3.29
CA GLY A 192 -10.35 5.75 -2.10
C GLY A 192 -8.84 5.89 -2.01
N ALA A 193 -8.39 6.48 -0.90
CA ALA A 193 -6.98 6.76 -0.67
C ALA A 193 -6.50 6.27 0.70
N LEU A 194 -5.31 5.67 0.71
CA LEU A 194 -4.57 5.29 1.91
C LEU A 194 -3.40 6.25 2.11
N GLN A 195 -3.37 6.89 3.25
CA GLN A 195 -2.39 7.91 3.59
C GLN A 195 -1.57 7.44 4.79
N PHE A 196 -0.29 7.19 4.56
CA PHE A 196 0.68 6.81 5.58
C PHE A 196 1.47 8.02 6.03
N THR A 197 1.87 8.03 7.29
CA THR A 197 2.69 9.09 7.86
C THR A 197 3.90 8.50 8.58
N SER A 198 5.02 9.22 8.59
CA SER A 198 6.15 8.92 9.44
C SER A 198 6.04 9.64 10.78
N ILE A 199 6.69 9.09 11.81
CA ILE A 199 6.84 9.78 13.08
C ILE A 199 7.81 10.97 12.95
N ASP A 200 7.62 11.99 13.80
CA ASP A 200 8.62 13.05 13.95
C ASP A 200 9.77 12.60 14.88
N PRO A 201 10.99 13.14 14.70
CA PRO A 201 12.09 12.93 15.62
C PRO A 201 11.73 13.34 17.04
N SER A 202 12.26 12.64 18.05
CA SER A 202 12.06 12.95 19.47
C SER A 202 12.68 14.29 19.86
N ASP A 203 12.05 14.99 20.81
CA ASP A 203 12.62 16.20 21.42
C ASP A 203 13.76 15.89 22.40
N LYS A 204 13.86 14.63 22.85
CA LYS A 204 14.94 14.15 23.72
C LYS A 204 15.93 13.34 22.91
N PHE A 205 17.22 13.50 23.23
CA PHE A 205 18.25 12.59 22.75
C PHE A 205 17.94 11.17 23.24
N GLY A 206 18.09 10.19 22.37
CA GLY A 206 17.84 8.80 22.73
C GLY A 206 18.04 7.84 21.58
N ALA A 207 17.95 6.57 21.90
CA ALA A 207 18.06 5.48 20.93
C ALA A 207 16.95 4.45 21.14
N ASP A 208 16.50 3.86 20.05
CA ASP A 208 15.56 2.74 20.04
C ASP A 208 16.24 1.57 19.34
N VAL A 209 16.23 0.40 19.99
CA VAL A 209 16.72 -0.83 19.37
C VAL A 209 15.68 -1.93 19.53
N SER A 210 15.56 -2.78 18.54
CA SER A 210 14.72 -3.99 18.65
C SER A 210 15.32 -5.17 17.91
N GLY A 211 15.02 -6.37 18.41
CA GLY A 211 15.34 -7.64 17.80
C GLY A 211 14.09 -8.51 17.74
N THR A 212 13.85 -9.15 16.61
CA THR A 212 12.75 -10.10 16.40
C THR A 212 13.33 -11.42 15.88
N ILE A 213 12.89 -12.52 16.47
CA ILE A 213 13.18 -13.88 15.98
C ILE A 213 11.87 -14.64 15.81
N GLY A 214 11.84 -15.66 14.96
CA GLY A 214 10.60 -16.42 14.79
C GLY A 214 10.67 -17.57 13.80
N SER A 215 9.49 -18.06 13.49
CA SER A 215 9.28 -19.14 12.52
C SER A 215 9.91 -18.83 11.17
N ALA A 216 10.23 -19.86 10.38
CA ALA A 216 10.94 -19.74 9.11
C ALA A 216 12.29 -19.03 9.25
N SER A 217 13.01 -19.31 10.36
CA SER A 217 14.31 -18.70 10.67
C SER A 217 14.30 -17.17 10.58
N THR A 218 13.16 -16.55 10.84
CA THR A 218 13.03 -15.08 10.79
C THR A 218 13.93 -14.44 11.82
N TRP A 219 14.71 -13.48 11.37
CA TRP A 219 15.60 -12.66 12.14
C TRP A 219 15.52 -11.21 11.64
N ARG A 220 15.23 -10.28 12.54
CA ARG A 220 15.15 -8.86 12.21
C ARG A 220 15.78 -8.03 13.33
N THR A 221 16.56 -7.05 12.94
CA THR A 221 17.12 -6.03 13.83
C THR A 221 16.73 -4.64 13.37
N PHE A 222 16.56 -3.74 14.31
CA PHE A 222 16.28 -2.33 14.06
C PHE A 222 17.03 -1.47 15.07
N ALA A 223 17.58 -0.35 14.60
CA ALA A 223 18.17 0.69 15.44
C ALA A 223 17.76 2.07 14.93
N ARG A 224 17.44 2.99 15.84
CA ARG A 224 17.17 4.39 15.55
C ARG A 224 17.85 5.26 16.60
N ILE A 225 18.49 6.34 16.17
CA ILE A 225 19.04 7.38 17.02
C ILE A 225 18.26 8.67 16.77
N ASN A 226 17.81 9.30 17.86
CA ASN A 226 17.16 10.61 17.86
C ASN A 226 18.15 11.65 18.40
N SER A 227 18.29 12.78 17.72
CA SER A 227 19.21 13.85 18.13
C SER A 227 18.76 14.60 19.40
N GLY A 228 17.46 14.53 19.73
CA GLY A 228 16.86 15.52 20.60
C GLY A 228 16.81 16.91 19.95
N LEU A 229 16.38 17.93 20.69
CA LEU A 229 16.37 19.31 20.20
C LEU A 229 17.80 19.83 20.08
N LEU A 230 18.16 20.26 18.88
CA LEU A 230 19.42 20.93 18.59
C LEU A 230 19.31 22.43 18.90
N LYS A 231 20.46 23.13 18.93
CA LYS A 231 20.49 24.57 19.00
C LYS A 231 19.76 25.17 17.80
N GLY A 232 18.72 25.94 18.05
CA GLY A 232 17.80 26.47 16.99
C GLY A 232 16.53 25.65 16.79
N GLY A 233 16.27 24.61 17.63
CA GLY A 233 15.02 23.86 17.66
C GLY A 233 14.89 22.76 16.60
N GLY A 234 15.91 22.57 15.77
CA GLY A 234 15.96 21.46 14.82
C GLY A 234 16.08 20.11 15.52
N LYS A 235 15.62 19.04 14.88
CA LYS A 235 15.76 17.66 15.38
C LYS A 235 15.75 16.67 14.22
N PHE A 236 16.44 15.54 14.41
CA PHE A 236 16.46 14.47 13.41
C PHE A 236 16.45 13.09 14.06
N TYR A 237 16.10 12.10 13.26
CA TYR A 237 16.46 10.72 13.50
C TYR A 237 17.13 10.11 12.27
N VAL A 238 17.94 9.10 12.54
CA VAL A 238 18.46 8.15 11.54
C VAL A 238 18.19 6.76 12.08
N SER A 239 17.75 5.86 11.19
CA SER A 239 17.42 4.49 11.55
C SER A 239 17.83 3.52 10.46
N TYR A 240 18.10 2.28 10.86
CA TYR A 240 18.43 1.17 9.99
C TYR A 240 17.76 -0.11 10.48
N ASN A 241 17.28 -0.92 9.56
CA ASN A 241 16.90 -2.29 9.85
C ASN A 241 17.52 -3.27 8.86
N HIS A 242 17.74 -4.47 9.35
CA HIS A 242 18.04 -5.67 8.58
C HIS A 242 17.03 -6.76 8.91
N GLN A 243 16.49 -7.42 7.89
CA GLN A 243 15.62 -8.57 8.03
C GLN A 243 16.09 -9.68 7.12
N ASP A 244 16.15 -10.89 7.67
CA ASP A 244 16.41 -12.14 6.95
C ASP A 244 15.42 -13.21 7.44
N ALA A 245 14.79 -13.90 6.53
CA ALA A 245 13.88 -14.99 6.82
C ALA A 245 13.93 -16.01 5.67
N ASN A 246 13.65 -17.25 5.97
CA ASN A 246 13.35 -18.24 4.95
C ASN A 246 11.89 -18.16 4.51
N LYS A 247 11.57 -18.68 3.36
CA LYS A 247 10.20 -18.99 2.97
C LYS A 247 9.60 -20.01 3.96
N TRP A 248 8.29 -19.96 4.18
CA TRP A 248 7.64 -20.94 5.05
C TRP A 248 7.39 -22.30 4.36
N LYS A 249 7.52 -22.35 3.02
CA LYS A 249 7.50 -23.56 2.20
C LYS A 249 8.55 -23.45 1.10
N GLY A 250 9.08 -24.57 0.63
CA GLY A 250 10.18 -24.60 -0.33
C GLY A 250 11.45 -23.93 0.18
N ASP A 251 12.47 -23.84 -0.68
CA ASP A 251 13.73 -23.16 -0.38
C ASP A 251 13.69 -21.71 -0.83
N GLY A 252 14.49 -20.86 -0.18
CA GLY A 252 14.66 -19.45 -0.55
C GLY A 252 14.51 -18.48 0.60
N VAL A 253 14.84 -17.23 0.34
CA VAL A 253 14.95 -16.16 1.34
C VAL A 253 13.97 -15.05 1.11
N GLN A 254 13.67 -14.32 2.21
CA GLN A 254 12.93 -13.07 2.26
C GLN A 254 13.79 -12.06 3.02
N ARG A 255 14.58 -11.24 2.30
CA ARG A 255 15.59 -10.35 2.89
C ARG A 255 15.29 -8.90 2.57
N GLN A 256 15.52 -8.01 3.55
CA GLN A 256 15.41 -6.58 3.38
C GLN A 256 16.41 -5.82 4.24
N ASP A 257 17.12 -4.88 3.64
CA ASP A 257 17.89 -3.82 4.27
C ASP A 257 17.20 -2.49 4.01
N GLN A 258 17.05 -1.63 5.03
CA GLN A 258 16.41 -0.34 4.85
C GLN A 258 16.95 0.70 5.83
N ALA A 259 17.16 1.91 5.36
CA ALA A 259 17.54 3.06 6.14
C ALA A 259 16.56 4.21 5.96
N ASN A 260 16.16 4.86 7.05
CA ASN A 260 15.38 6.10 7.01
C ASN A 260 16.08 7.21 7.79
N ALA A 261 15.91 8.44 7.31
CA ALA A 261 16.31 9.64 8.02
C ALA A 261 15.23 10.71 7.90
N LYS A 262 14.92 11.42 8.98
CA LYS A 262 13.99 12.56 8.97
C LYS A 262 14.60 13.70 9.77
N PHE A 263 14.58 14.89 9.20
CA PHE A 263 15.00 16.13 9.82
C PHE A 263 13.83 17.11 9.84
N VAL A 264 13.61 17.77 10.97
CA VAL A 264 12.58 18.79 11.15
C VAL A 264 13.22 20.03 11.74
N GLN A 265 13.11 21.17 11.06
CA GLN A 265 13.69 22.45 11.47
C GLN A 265 12.63 23.53 11.47
N PRO A 266 12.21 24.07 12.62
CA PRO A 266 11.51 25.33 12.68
C PRO A 266 12.42 26.47 12.21
N LEU A 267 11.92 27.33 11.34
CA LEU A 267 12.59 28.51 10.81
C LEU A 267 11.80 29.75 11.28
N GLY A 268 11.95 30.11 12.56
CA GLY A 268 11.11 31.09 13.25
C GLY A 268 9.72 30.53 13.56
N GLU A 269 8.74 31.44 13.75
CA GLU A 269 7.35 31.09 14.11
C GLU A 269 6.46 30.75 12.91
N HIS A 270 6.96 31.05 11.70
CA HIS A 270 6.17 31.05 10.48
C HIS A 270 6.57 29.99 9.46
N LEU A 271 7.70 29.35 9.63
CA LEU A 271 8.25 28.38 8.69
C LEU A 271 8.68 27.09 9.37
N LYS A 272 8.46 25.95 8.72
CA LYS A 272 8.98 24.67 9.15
C LYS A 272 9.48 23.89 7.93
N LEU A 273 10.76 23.54 7.95
CA LEU A 273 11.35 22.66 6.97
C LEU A 273 11.31 21.22 7.49
N THR A 274 10.84 20.31 6.66
CA THR A 274 10.92 18.85 6.88
C THR A 274 11.64 18.23 5.71
N VAL A 275 12.65 17.42 6.00
CA VAL A 275 13.37 16.64 5.00
C VAL A 275 13.32 15.18 5.40
N PHE A 276 13.04 14.29 4.45
CA PHE A 276 13.03 12.84 4.66
C PHE A 276 13.83 12.16 3.56
N GLY A 277 14.50 11.07 3.92
CA GLY A 277 15.19 10.18 3.01
C GLY A 277 14.98 8.73 3.40
N ASP A 278 14.81 7.88 2.40
CA ASP A 278 14.74 6.42 2.49
C ASP A 278 15.69 5.80 1.48
N TRP A 279 16.30 4.69 1.89
CA TRP A 279 16.96 3.73 1.03
C TRP A 279 16.52 2.34 1.45
N SER A 280 16.14 1.51 0.48
CA SER A 280 15.68 0.15 0.71
C SER A 280 16.27 -0.80 -0.32
N LYS A 281 16.75 -1.94 0.13
CA LYS A 281 17.20 -3.04 -0.73
C LYS A 281 16.50 -4.32 -0.31
N ARG A 282 15.86 -4.98 -1.29
CA ARG A 282 15.05 -6.17 -1.07
C ARG A 282 15.45 -7.27 -2.02
N ALA A 283 15.49 -8.51 -1.48
CA ALA A 283 15.67 -9.74 -2.24
C ALA A 283 14.70 -10.78 -1.68
N GLU A 284 13.82 -11.31 -2.52
CA GLU A 284 12.82 -12.28 -2.11
C GLU A 284 12.64 -13.37 -3.15
N ASN A 285 12.70 -14.64 -2.72
CA ASN A 285 12.31 -15.76 -3.56
C ASN A 285 10.80 -15.89 -3.60
N ASP A 286 10.26 -16.20 -4.77
CA ASP A 286 8.82 -16.33 -4.98
C ASP A 286 8.29 -17.65 -4.41
N TYR A 287 7.07 -17.61 -3.89
CA TYR A 287 6.23 -18.77 -3.70
C TYR A 287 5.59 -19.13 -5.05
N GLN A 288 5.52 -20.43 -5.35
CA GLN A 288 4.88 -20.88 -6.58
C GLN A 288 3.39 -20.58 -6.58
N ASP A 289 2.90 -20.04 -7.69
CA ASP A 289 1.48 -19.92 -7.94
C ASP A 289 0.88 -21.30 -8.19
N LEU A 290 -0.23 -21.60 -7.52
CA LEU A 290 -0.89 -22.88 -7.55
C LEU A 290 -2.21 -22.81 -8.32
N SER A 291 -2.68 -23.97 -8.75
CA SER A 291 -4.05 -24.18 -9.20
C SER A 291 -4.86 -24.98 -8.17
N LEU A 292 -6.18 -25.00 -8.27
CA LEU A 292 -7.03 -25.85 -7.40
C LEU A 292 -6.68 -27.33 -7.60
N SER A 293 -6.40 -27.76 -8.82
CA SER A 293 -5.99 -29.13 -9.14
C SER A 293 -4.67 -29.51 -8.46
N GLN A 294 -3.69 -28.60 -8.49
CA GLN A 294 -2.40 -28.82 -7.80
C GLN A 294 -2.58 -28.85 -6.29
N ILE A 295 -3.38 -27.95 -5.70
CA ILE A 295 -3.66 -27.98 -4.26
C ILE A 295 -4.34 -29.29 -3.86
N LYS A 296 -5.26 -29.81 -4.66
CA LYS A 296 -5.94 -31.09 -4.42
C LYS A 296 -4.99 -32.27 -4.49
N THR A 297 -4.04 -32.25 -5.44
CA THR A 297 -3.14 -33.38 -5.73
C THR A 297 -1.91 -33.38 -4.82
N TYR A 298 -1.30 -32.22 -4.60
CA TYR A 298 0.00 -32.08 -3.94
C TYR A 298 -0.08 -31.35 -2.58
N GLY A 299 -1.25 -30.78 -2.26
CA GLY A 299 -1.45 -29.99 -1.03
C GLY A 299 -0.95 -28.56 -1.13
N TYR A 300 -1.15 -27.81 -0.03
CA TYR A 300 -0.79 -26.38 0.07
C TYR A 300 0.72 -26.11 0.14
N ASN A 301 1.51 -27.12 0.40
CA ASN A 301 2.97 -26.98 0.57
C ASN A 301 3.76 -27.11 -0.75
N LEU A 302 3.10 -27.42 -1.88
CA LEU A 302 3.76 -27.44 -3.18
C LEU A 302 4.39 -26.08 -3.46
N ASP A 303 5.68 -26.07 -3.83
CA ASP A 303 6.44 -24.84 -4.10
C ASP A 303 7.58 -25.11 -5.09
N ASN A 304 8.26 -24.04 -5.49
CA ASN A 304 9.47 -24.08 -6.28
C ASN A 304 10.51 -25.04 -5.68
N ILE A 305 11.26 -25.71 -6.54
CA ILE A 305 12.27 -26.71 -6.18
C ILE A 305 13.69 -26.12 -6.17
N THR A 306 13.81 -24.87 -5.72
CA THR A 306 15.12 -24.23 -5.52
C THR A 306 16.06 -25.17 -4.73
N GLY A 307 17.29 -25.34 -5.19
CA GLY A 307 18.22 -26.32 -4.62
C GLY A 307 18.17 -27.72 -5.25
N ASN A 308 17.14 -28.08 -6.01
CA ASN A 308 17.05 -29.39 -6.72
C ASN A 308 17.13 -29.21 -8.24
N TYR A 309 18.27 -28.74 -8.71
CA TYR A 309 18.50 -28.56 -10.15
C TYR A 309 18.43 -29.88 -10.97
N ALA A 310 18.83 -30.99 -10.36
CA ALA A 310 18.77 -32.29 -11.03
C ALA A 310 17.33 -32.64 -11.45
N LEU A 311 16.36 -32.42 -10.57
CA LEU A 311 14.94 -32.63 -10.89
C LEU A 311 14.45 -31.61 -11.93
N ALA A 312 14.82 -30.34 -11.79
CA ALA A 312 14.44 -29.29 -12.75
C ALA A 312 14.94 -29.63 -14.17
N LYS A 313 16.18 -30.10 -14.27
CA LYS A 313 16.78 -30.54 -15.54
C LYS A 313 16.02 -31.73 -16.16
N GLN A 314 15.61 -32.72 -15.35
CA GLN A 314 14.80 -33.84 -15.83
C GLN A 314 13.44 -33.38 -16.36
N ILE A 315 12.76 -32.50 -15.65
CA ILE A 315 11.48 -31.90 -16.08
C ILE A 315 11.66 -31.15 -17.41
N ALA A 316 12.70 -30.33 -17.52
CA ALA A 316 12.98 -29.56 -18.73
C ALA A 316 13.32 -30.45 -19.94
N TYR A 317 14.07 -31.51 -19.77
CA TYR A 317 14.33 -32.51 -20.84
C TYR A 317 13.07 -33.26 -21.24
N ALA A 318 12.24 -33.68 -20.28
CA ALA A 318 10.94 -34.30 -20.57
C ALA A 318 10.07 -33.37 -21.43
N TYR A 319 9.98 -32.12 -21.06
CA TYR A 319 9.27 -31.08 -21.82
C TYR A 319 9.84 -30.88 -23.23
N ALA A 320 11.15 -30.65 -23.33
CA ALA A 320 11.84 -30.44 -24.60
C ALA A 320 11.73 -31.65 -25.56
N SER A 321 11.58 -32.87 -25.03
CA SER A 321 11.40 -34.09 -25.79
C SER A 321 10.01 -34.25 -26.40
N GLN A 322 9.11 -33.29 -26.20
CA GLN A 322 7.69 -33.39 -26.60
C GLN A 322 7.00 -34.64 -26.03
N ASN A 323 7.30 -34.96 -24.77
CA ASN A 323 6.78 -36.12 -24.03
C ASN A 323 7.30 -37.52 -24.51
N THR A 324 8.31 -37.57 -25.34
CA THR A 324 8.97 -38.84 -25.66
C THR A 324 9.80 -39.38 -24.47
N ILE A 325 10.25 -38.50 -23.57
CA ILE A 325 10.82 -38.84 -22.28
C ILE A 325 9.72 -38.54 -21.23
N PRO A 326 9.34 -39.52 -20.38
CA PRO A 326 8.32 -39.32 -19.37
C PRO A 326 8.77 -38.31 -18.30
N PHE A 327 7.83 -37.55 -17.76
CA PHE A 327 8.11 -36.72 -16.59
C PHE A 327 8.51 -37.59 -15.37
N PRO A 328 9.33 -37.05 -14.47
CA PRO A 328 9.68 -37.73 -13.23
C PRO A 328 8.44 -38.12 -12.43
N LYS A 329 8.55 -39.20 -11.63
CA LYS A 329 7.43 -39.65 -10.79
C LYS A 329 6.88 -38.56 -9.91
N GLY A 330 5.59 -38.34 -9.98
CA GLY A 330 4.87 -37.27 -9.22
C GLY A 330 4.81 -35.94 -9.95
N ILE A 331 5.42 -35.79 -11.12
CA ILE A 331 5.32 -34.58 -11.96
C ILE A 331 4.38 -34.87 -13.12
N GLN A 332 3.30 -34.09 -13.25
CA GLN A 332 2.29 -34.25 -14.29
C GLN A 332 2.69 -33.58 -15.62
N ASN A 333 3.30 -32.41 -15.53
CA ASN A 333 3.72 -31.60 -16.67
C ASN A 333 4.79 -30.58 -16.22
N VAL A 334 5.29 -29.79 -17.17
CA VAL A 334 6.34 -28.78 -16.95
C VAL A 334 5.94 -27.69 -15.95
N ASP A 335 4.65 -27.43 -15.80
CA ASP A 335 4.11 -26.37 -14.91
C ASP A 335 3.77 -26.91 -13.51
N THR A 336 4.01 -28.21 -13.23
CA THR A 336 3.73 -28.76 -11.91
C THR A 336 4.60 -28.11 -10.84
N VAL A 337 5.91 -27.92 -11.11
CA VAL A 337 6.84 -27.18 -10.26
C VAL A 337 7.88 -26.45 -11.10
N TYR A 338 8.35 -25.31 -10.60
CA TYR A 338 9.44 -24.54 -11.20
C TYR A 338 10.70 -24.60 -10.35
N TYR A 339 11.86 -24.35 -10.98
CA TYR A 339 13.14 -24.44 -10.28
C TYR A 339 13.34 -23.28 -9.31
N ASN A 340 13.36 -22.05 -9.80
CA ASN A 340 13.64 -20.87 -8.98
C ASN A 340 12.97 -19.64 -9.57
N ALA A 341 12.49 -18.78 -8.68
CA ALA A 341 11.94 -17.47 -9.04
C ALA A 341 12.14 -16.49 -7.87
N GLY A 342 12.16 -15.19 -8.16
CA GLY A 342 12.29 -14.17 -7.13
C GLY A 342 12.33 -12.77 -7.67
N GLY A 343 12.41 -11.80 -6.76
CA GLY A 343 12.48 -10.37 -7.04
C GLY A 343 13.61 -9.68 -6.29
N LEU A 344 14.28 -8.77 -6.98
CA LEU A 344 15.33 -7.91 -6.45
C LEU A 344 14.90 -6.47 -6.67
N ARG A 345 15.02 -5.63 -5.63
CA ARG A 345 14.68 -4.21 -5.73
C ARG A 345 15.61 -3.37 -4.88
N GLU A 346 15.98 -2.22 -5.43
CA GLU A 346 16.69 -1.17 -4.70
C GLU A 346 16.01 0.16 -4.98
N ASP A 347 15.58 0.82 -3.92
CA ASP A 347 14.82 2.08 -3.97
C ASP A 347 15.54 3.16 -3.19
N ALA A 348 15.40 4.39 -3.66
CA ALA A 348 15.72 5.59 -2.88
C ALA A 348 14.60 6.63 -3.07
N LEU A 349 14.00 7.07 -1.96
CA LEU A 349 12.98 8.10 -1.90
C LEU A 349 13.48 9.26 -1.06
N GLY A 350 13.26 10.48 -1.52
CA GLY A 350 13.50 11.68 -0.72
C GLY A 350 12.48 12.77 -0.97
N TYR A 351 12.18 13.56 0.05
CA TYR A 351 11.40 14.77 -0.11
C TYR A 351 11.90 15.90 0.79
N GLY A 352 11.67 17.14 0.33
CA GLY A 352 11.80 18.37 1.11
C GLY A 352 10.47 19.11 1.12
N LYS A 353 9.94 19.40 2.30
CA LYS A 353 8.67 20.11 2.52
C LYS A 353 8.89 21.37 3.33
N LEU A 354 8.41 22.49 2.83
CA LEU A 354 8.39 23.76 3.53
C LEU A 354 6.93 24.10 3.86
N ASP A 355 6.55 23.94 5.11
CA ASP A 355 5.27 24.41 5.66
C ASP A 355 5.41 25.89 6.01
N PHE A 356 4.32 26.67 5.81
CA PHE A 356 4.34 28.12 6.01
C PHE A 356 3.03 28.74 6.53
N ARG A 357 3.10 29.85 7.35
CA ARG A 357 1.96 30.64 7.82
C ARG A 357 2.23 32.12 7.59
N VAL A 358 1.56 32.68 6.58
CA VAL A 358 1.65 34.15 6.36
C VAL A 358 0.98 34.92 7.50
N ASN A 359 -0.19 34.45 7.96
CA ASN A 359 -0.95 34.98 9.07
C ASN A 359 -1.97 33.92 9.56
N ASN A 360 -2.86 34.32 10.49
CA ASN A 360 -3.88 33.40 11.03
C ASN A 360 -4.92 32.93 10.00
N ARG A 361 -4.98 33.55 8.82
CA ARG A 361 -5.95 33.23 7.76
C ARG A 361 -5.30 32.49 6.60
N LEU A 362 -4.04 32.76 6.26
CA LEU A 362 -3.34 32.22 5.11
C LEU A 362 -2.17 31.36 5.53
N SER A 363 -2.21 30.12 5.10
CA SER A 363 -1.18 29.10 5.32
C SER A 363 -1.07 28.20 4.10
N GLY A 364 0.04 27.46 3.96
CA GLY A 364 0.25 26.54 2.86
C GLY A 364 1.52 25.72 3.01
N TYR A 365 1.82 24.92 2.02
CA TYR A 365 3.10 24.24 1.91
C TYR A 365 3.53 24.10 0.45
N VAL A 366 4.81 23.89 0.26
CA VAL A 366 5.39 23.40 -0.98
C VAL A 366 6.28 22.21 -0.66
N MET A 367 6.27 21.20 -1.53
CA MET A 367 7.04 19.98 -1.37
C MET A 367 7.61 19.57 -2.71
N GLY A 368 8.91 19.28 -2.75
CA GLY A 368 9.57 18.60 -3.86
C GLY A 368 9.97 17.20 -3.42
N TYR A 369 9.85 16.22 -4.31
CA TYR A 369 10.24 14.84 -4.04
C TYR A 369 10.89 14.18 -5.26
N GLY A 370 11.66 13.15 -4.99
CA GLY A 370 12.26 12.28 -6.00
C GLY A 370 12.29 10.82 -5.53
N HIS A 371 12.14 9.90 -6.47
CA HIS A 371 12.24 8.48 -6.22
C HIS A 371 12.94 7.78 -7.39
N THR A 372 13.84 6.87 -7.05
CA THR A 372 14.48 5.97 -8.01
C THR A 372 14.27 4.53 -7.58
N ASN A 373 14.02 3.67 -8.54
CA ASN A 373 13.96 2.23 -8.33
C ASN A 373 14.76 1.53 -9.41
N THR A 374 15.58 0.57 -9.01
CA THR A 374 16.14 -0.45 -9.88
C THR A 374 15.61 -1.79 -9.42
N GLY A 375 14.97 -2.52 -10.31
CA GLY A 375 14.30 -3.78 -9.97
C GLY A 375 14.50 -4.86 -11.02
N GLU A 376 14.33 -6.10 -10.58
CA GLU A 376 14.43 -7.28 -11.42
C GLU A 376 13.58 -8.41 -10.85
N GLY A 377 12.64 -8.91 -11.67
CA GLY A 377 11.97 -10.18 -11.42
C GLY A 377 12.74 -11.27 -12.13
N VAL A 378 13.09 -12.34 -11.43
CA VAL A 378 13.90 -13.46 -11.93
C VAL A 378 13.05 -14.72 -11.95
N TRP A 379 13.08 -15.45 -13.03
CA TRP A 379 12.41 -16.75 -13.14
C TRP A 379 13.22 -17.71 -14.03
N VAL A 380 13.60 -18.86 -13.48
CA VAL A 380 14.27 -19.89 -14.26
C VAL A 380 13.23 -20.66 -15.08
N THR A 381 13.32 -20.50 -16.40
CA THR A 381 12.32 -20.95 -17.35
C THR A 381 12.72 -22.24 -18.07
N PRO A 382 11.80 -23.23 -18.20
CA PRO A 382 11.97 -24.39 -19.07
C PRO A 382 11.58 -24.13 -20.54
N TYR A 383 10.98 -22.95 -20.81
CA TYR A 383 10.46 -22.63 -22.16
C TYR A 383 11.51 -22.06 -23.12
N GLN A 384 12.67 -21.68 -22.60
CA GLN A 384 13.81 -21.20 -23.36
C GLN A 384 15.07 -21.85 -22.81
N SER A 385 15.75 -22.66 -23.62
CA SER A 385 17.02 -23.28 -23.24
C SER A 385 18.19 -22.32 -23.40
N THR A 386 19.23 -22.53 -22.62
CA THR A 386 20.54 -21.90 -22.80
C THR A 386 21.17 -22.41 -24.08
N PRO A 387 21.64 -21.55 -25.01
CA PRO A 387 22.34 -22.00 -26.23
C PRO A 387 23.54 -22.90 -25.94
N ALA A 388 23.80 -23.84 -26.84
CA ALA A 388 24.88 -24.83 -26.67
C ALA A 388 26.26 -24.18 -26.44
N GLN A 389 26.57 -23.09 -27.17
CA GLN A 389 27.84 -22.35 -27.04
C GLN A 389 27.96 -21.59 -25.68
N LEU A 390 26.87 -21.46 -24.90
CA LEU A 390 26.84 -20.86 -23.59
C LEU A 390 26.62 -21.86 -22.45
N GLY A 391 26.79 -23.15 -22.71
CA GLY A 391 26.70 -24.23 -21.73
C GLY A 391 25.58 -25.22 -21.96
N GLY A 392 24.60 -24.96 -22.84
CA GLY A 392 23.61 -25.91 -23.31
C GLY A 392 22.64 -26.46 -22.26
N SER A 393 22.41 -25.74 -21.17
CA SER A 393 21.39 -26.13 -20.17
C SER A 393 19.98 -26.12 -20.80
N PRO A 394 19.09 -27.09 -20.49
CA PRO A 394 17.72 -27.11 -20.98
C PRO A 394 16.87 -26.00 -20.35
N LEU A 395 17.41 -25.27 -19.39
CA LEU A 395 16.82 -24.14 -18.72
C LEU A 395 17.61 -22.86 -19.01
N SER A 396 16.99 -21.71 -18.87
CA SER A 396 17.66 -20.41 -18.80
C SER A 396 17.04 -19.54 -17.72
N THR A 397 17.70 -18.45 -17.36
CA THR A 397 17.13 -17.45 -16.46
C THR A 397 16.45 -16.35 -17.26
N ARG A 398 15.16 -16.18 -17.08
CA ARG A 398 14.39 -15.06 -17.62
C ARG A 398 14.32 -13.94 -16.57
N THR A 399 14.61 -12.72 -16.97
CA THR A 399 14.41 -11.54 -16.14
C THR A 399 13.24 -10.68 -16.65
N THR A 400 12.64 -9.93 -15.75
CA THR A 400 11.85 -8.74 -16.08
C THR A 400 12.47 -7.59 -15.31
N GLU A 401 13.18 -6.72 -16.03
CA GLU A 401 14.01 -5.66 -15.47
C GLU A 401 13.24 -4.35 -15.47
N TYR A 402 13.40 -3.54 -14.43
CA TYR A 402 12.81 -2.21 -14.32
C TYR A 402 13.82 -1.18 -13.85
N ASP A 403 13.61 0.05 -14.34
CA ASP A 403 14.37 1.22 -13.94
C ASP A 403 13.41 2.41 -13.93
N ILE A 404 13.17 2.98 -12.74
CA ILE A 404 12.23 4.07 -12.52
C ILE A 404 12.98 5.29 -12.01
N HIS A 405 12.73 6.44 -12.63
CA HIS A 405 13.19 7.75 -12.19
C HIS A 405 12.00 8.71 -12.21
N ARG A 406 11.52 9.10 -11.06
CA ARG A 406 10.43 10.08 -10.97
C ARG A 406 10.76 11.22 -10.04
N ALA A 407 10.24 12.40 -10.38
CA ALA A 407 10.32 13.59 -9.55
C ALA A 407 9.05 14.41 -9.69
N GLY A 408 8.66 15.09 -8.63
CA GLY A 408 7.45 15.89 -8.62
C GLY A 408 7.46 17.02 -7.61
N PHE A 409 6.45 17.89 -7.78
CA PHE A 409 6.19 19.03 -6.91
C PHE A 409 4.72 19.06 -6.51
N ILE A 410 4.47 19.37 -5.24
CA ILE A 410 3.14 19.54 -4.68
C ILE A 410 3.10 20.89 -3.96
N GLY A 411 2.05 21.66 -4.16
CA GLY A 411 1.81 22.88 -3.42
C GLY A 411 0.35 22.99 -3.02
N SER A 412 0.09 23.52 -1.83
CA SER A 412 -1.26 23.79 -1.34
C SER A 412 -1.29 25.09 -0.54
N LEU A 413 -2.36 25.86 -0.71
CA LEU A 413 -2.69 27.07 0.04
C LEU A 413 -4.05 26.89 0.68
N THR A 414 -4.15 27.25 1.96
CA THR A 414 -5.41 27.29 2.70
C THR A 414 -5.69 28.72 3.16
N TYR A 415 -6.87 29.24 2.81
CA TYR A 415 -7.35 30.55 3.23
C TYR A 415 -8.60 30.42 4.09
N LYS A 416 -8.54 30.94 5.33
CA LYS A 416 -9.65 30.91 6.28
C LYS A 416 -10.33 32.26 6.31
N ILE A 417 -11.61 32.29 5.96
CA ILE A 417 -12.44 33.50 6.00
C ILE A 417 -13.82 33.18 6.58
N ALA A 418 -14.20 33.88 7.65
CA ALA A 418 -15.43 33.59 8.39
C ALA A 418 -15.55 32.09 8.72
N ASN A 419 -16.57 31.41 8.23
CA ASN A 419 -16.86 30.01 8.46
C ASN A 419 -16.31 29.08 7.33
N HIS A 420 -15.52 29.64 6.39
CA HIS A 420 -14.94 28.93 5.26
C HIS A 420 -13.48 28.60 5.48
N SER A 421 -13.04 27.45 5.00
CA SER A 421 -11.64 27.05 4.87
C SER A 421 -11.41 26.61 3.44
N ILE A 422 -11.03 27.56 2.59
CA ILE A 422 -10.81 27.34 1.16
C ILE A 422 -9.38 26.84 0.97
N GLU A 423 -9.24 25.72 0.29
CA GLU A 423 -7.95 25.10 -0.06
C GLU A 423 -7.84 24.98 -1.58
N GLY A 424 -6.71 25.42 -2.12
CA GLY A 424 -6.34 25.21 -3.53
C GLY A 424 -4.92 24.73 -3.63
N GLY A 425 -4.66 23.86 -4.58
CA GLY A 425 -3.32 23.32 -4.74
C GLY A 425 -3.09 22.66 -6.10
N PHE A 426 -1.86 22.22 -6.28
CA PHE A 426 -1.42 21.55 -7.50
C PHE A 426 -0.46 20.41 -7.18
N TRP A 427 -0.39 19.47 -8.10
CA TRP A 427 0.60 18.41 -8.17
C TRP A 427 1.08 18.25 -9.60
N PHE A 428 2.40 18.14 -9.75
CA PHE A 428 3.08 17.77 -10.98
C PHE A 428 4.06 16.64 -10.71
N GLU A 429 4.07 15.61 -11.58
CA GLU A 429 5.06 14.55 -11.57
C GLU A 429 5.50 14.23 -12.99
N ASN A 430 6.79 13.96 -13.17
CA ASN A 430 7.35 13.32 -14.35
C ASN A 430 8.02 12.02 -13.94
N ASN A 431 7.61 10.92 -14.57
CA ASN A 431 8.11 9.57 -14.32
C ASN A 431 8.66 8.98 -15.61
N ASN A 432 9.94 8.59 -15.58
CA ASN A 432 10.57 7.79 -16.62
C ASN A 432 10.71 6.37 -16.11
N PHE A 433 10.20 5.41 -16.87
CA PHE A 433 10.19 4.02 -16.55
C PHE A 433 10.70 3.21 -17.75
N ASN A 434 11.75 2.42 -17.53
CA ASN A 434 12.27 1.48 -18.53
C ASN A 434 11.97 0.06 -18.07
N GLN A 435 11.54 -0.79 -19.01
CA GLN A 435 11.24 -2.18 -18.73
C GLN A 435 11.74 -3.07 -19.86
N ALA A 436 12.34 -4.21 -19.49
CA ALA A 436 12.83 -5.19 -20.46
C ALA A 436 12.62 -6.61 -19.94
N ARG A 437 12.55 -7.56 -20.87
CA ARG A 437 12.58 -8.98 -20.58
C ARG A 437 13.70 -9.64 -21.37
N ARG A 438 14.61 -10.28 -20.63
CA ARG A 438 15.81 -10.90 -21.19
C ARG A 438 16.01 -12.31 -20.70
N PHE A 439 16.85 -13.05 -21.42
CA PHE A 439 17.23 -14.41 -21.08
C PHE A 439 18.75 -14.48 -20.90
N TYR A 440 19.15 -15.09 -19.81
CA TYR A 440 20.54 -15.27 -19.41
C TYR A 440 20.89 -16.74 -19.31
N PRO A 441 22.13 -17.13 -19.61
CA PRO A 441 22.54 -18.52 -19.55
C PRO A 441 22.50 -19.03 -18.10
N LEU A 442 22.06 -20.26 -17.97
CA LEU A 442 22.15 -21.04 -16.73
C LEU A 442 23.17 -22.17 -16.99
N ALA A 443 24.07 -22.40 -16.04
CA ALA A 443 25.06 -23.47 -16.18
C ALA A 443 24.45 -24.87 -16.08
N LEU A 444 25.10 -25.89 -16.62
CA LEU A 444 24.62 -27.29 -16.56
C LEU A 444 24.53 -27.89 -15.15
N ASP A 445 25.21 -27.29 -14.18
CA ASP A 445 25.13 -27.61 -12.75
C ASP A 445 24.06 -26.82 -12.01
N GLY A 446 23.40 -25.90 -12.70
CA GLY A 446 22.35 -25.04 -12.14
C GLY A 446 22.87 -23.78 -11.43
N SER A 447 24.13 -23.48 -11.58
CA SER A 447 24.70 -22.24 -11.02
C SER A 447 24.33 -21.03 -11.88
N PRO A 448 24.09 -19.91 -11.23
CA PRO A 448 23.93 -19.69 -9.78
C PRO A 448 22.56 -20.15 -9.28
N SER A 449 22.52 -20.78 -8.10
CA SER A 449 21.29 -21.30 -7.50
C SER A 449 20.50 -20.27 -6.68
N SER A 450 21.12 -19.14 -6.34
CA SER A 450 20.47 -18.03 -5.63
C SER A 450 20.04 -16.93 -6.56
N ILE A 451 19.00 -16.20 -6.23
CA ILE A 451 18.63 -14.98 -6.95
C ILE A 451 19.72 -13.92 -6.79
N HIS A 452 20.11 -13.30 -7.90
CA HIS A 452 21.10 -12.22 -7.94
C HIS A 452 20.80 -11.30 -9.13
N TRP A 453 21.48 -10.16 -9.17
CA TRP A 453 21.30 -9.20 -10.26
C TRP A 453 21.91 -9.70 -11.56
N TYR A 454 21.12 -9.74 -12.61
CA TYR A 454 21.55 -10.02 -13.98
C TYR A 454 21.77 -8.70 -14.71
N ARG A 455 22.98 -8.45 -15.23
CA ARG A 455 23.33 -7.15 -15.86
C ARG A 455 23.93 -7.31 -17.24
N ASP A 456 24.71 -8.36 -17.45
CA ASP A 456 25.52 -8.55 -18.63
C ASP A 456 25.32 -9.96 -19.19
N ASN A 457 25.63 -10.12 -20.49
CA ASN A 457 25.61 -11.42 -21.18
C ASN A 457 24.22 -12.02 -21.39
N ALA A 458 23.17 -11.21 -21.51
CA ALA A 458 21.90 -11.71 -22.03
C ALA A 458 22.12 -12.29 -23.43
N PHE A 459 21.62 -13.48 -23.68
CA PHE A 459 21.71 -14.09 -25.00
C PHE A 459 20.50 -13.81 -25.89
N ALA A 460 19.39 -13.34 -25.29
CA ALA A 460 18.20 -12.95 -26.01
C ALA A 460 17.43 -11.86 -25.25
N THR A 461 16.79 -10.96 -25.99
CA THR A 461 15.84 -9.97 -25.49
C THR A 461 14.47 -10.27 -26.07
N GLN A 462 13.50 -10.59 -25.22
CA GLN A 462 12.14 -10.84 -25.68
C GLN A 462 11.48 -9.53 -26.09
N TRP A 463 11.55 -8.52 -25.23
CA TRP A 463 11.05 -7.18 -25.48
C TRP A 463 11.74 -6.13 -24.59
N GLN A 464 11.65 -4.87 -25.03
CA GLN A 464 12.06 -3.73 -24.24
C GLN A 464 11.22 -2.51 -24.61
N SER A 465 10.86 -1.71 -23.60
CA SER A 465 10.09 -0.47 -23.77
C SER A 465 10.53 0.60 -22.78
N ALA A 466 10.48 1.84 -23.23
CA ALA A 466 10.65 3.03 -22.39
C ALA A 466 9.31 3.76 -22.30
N PHE A 467 8.93 4.16 -21.10
CA PHE A 467 7.72 4.91 -20.81
C PHE A 467 8.06 6.26 -20.21
N ASN A 468 7.26 7.28 -20.54
CA ASN A 468 7.25 8.54 -19.83
C ASN A 468 5.82 8.89 -19.46
N THR A 469 5.58 9.11 -18.18
CA THR A 469 4.28 9.52 -17.64
C THR A 469 4.40 10.91 -17.02
N LYS A 470 3.58 11.86 -17.48
CA LYS A 470 3.48 13.20 -16.92
C LYS A 470 2.10 13.37 -16.29
N THR A 471 2.07 13.73 -15.04
CA THR A 471 0.83 13.94 -14.28
C THR A 471 0.71 15.39 -13.86
N TYR A 472 -0.45 15.98 -14.10
CA TYR A 472 -0.82 17.32 -13.69
C TYR A 472 -2.16 17.26 -12.98
N GLN A 473 -2.20 17.73 -11.75
CA GLN A 473 -3.44 17.86 -10.97
C GLN A 473 -3.53 19.27 -10.41
N VAL A 474 -4.70 19.86 -10.52
CA VAL A 474 -5.07 21.03 -9.73
C VAL A 474 -6.34 20.72 -8.96
N HIS A 475 -6.51 21.33 -7.81
CA HIS A 475 -7.70 21.17 -7.01
C HIS A 475 -8.10 22.49 -6.33
N LEU A 476 -9.40 22.60 -6.07
CA LEU A 476 -9.98 23.68 -5.28
C LEU A 476 -11.12 23.08 -4.45
N GLY A 477 -11.12 23.38 -3.16
CA GLY A 477 -12.16 22.91 -2.25
C GLY A 477 -12.43 23.92 -1.13
N ASP A 478 -13.58 23.78 -0.51
CA ASP A 478 -13.97 24.55 0.67
C ASP A 478 -14.59 23.65 1.73
N ALA A 479 -14.25 23.90 2.96
CA ALA A 479 -14.90 23.34 4.13
C ALA A 479 -15.70 24.45 4.84
N TRP A 480 -17.01 24.48 4.55
CA TRP A 480 -17.93 25.48 5.04
C TRP A 480 -18.67 25.00 6.29
N LYS A 481 -18.46 25.69 7.40
CA LYS A 481 -19.23 25.51 8.66
C LYS A 481 -20.49 26.37 8.60
N ILE A 482 -21.56 25.88 7.98
CA ILE A 482 -22.83 26.62 7.81
C ILE A 482 -23.42 26.98 9.18
N THR A 483 -23.43 25.99 10.08
CA THR A 483 -23.83 26.14 11.48
C THR A 483 -22.87 25.34 12.37
N PRO A 484 -22.93 25.47 13.70
CA PRO A 484 -22.20 24.62 14.62
C PRO A 484 -22.52 23.13 14.46
N LYS A 485 -23.66 22.79 13.86
CA LYS A 485 -24.13 21.43 13.64
C LYS A 485 -23.96 20.93 12.20
N LEU A 486 -23.87 21.83 11.22
CA LEU A 486 -23.79 21.49 9.79
C LEU A 486 -22.50 21.98 9.19
N LYS A 487 -21.69 21.02 8.70
CA LYS A 487 -20.48 21.26 7.91
C LYS A 487 -20.69 20.66 6.52
N VAL A 488 -20.35 21.42 5.49
CA VAL A 488 -20.35 20.98 4.08
C VAL A 488 -18.94 21.11 3.53
N ASN A 489 -18.43 20.08 2.91
CA ASN A 489 -17.19 20.11 2.14
C ASN A 489 -17.56 19.99 0.66
N TYR A 490 -17.04 20.85 -0.17
CA TYR A 490 -17.24 20.77 -1.62
C TYR A 490 -16.00 21.22 -2.36
N GLY A 491 -15.81 20.69 -3.55
CA GLY A 491 -14.68 21.04 -4.37
C GLY A 491 -14.58 20.15 -5.60
N PHE A 492 -13.51 20.30 -6.32
CA PHE A 492 -13.19 19.48 -7.47
C PHE A 492 -11.68 19.35 -7.64
N LYS A 493 -11.27 18.31 -8.32
CA LYS A 493 -9.92 18.21 -8.92
C LYS A 493 -10.03 18.14 -10.43
N SER A 494 -9.02 18.64 -11.12
CA SER A 494 -8.76 18.44 -12.54
C SER A 494 -7.49 17.62 -12.66
N LEU A 495 -7.53 16.55 -13.45
CA LEU A 495 -6.43 15.60 -13.59
C LEU A 495 -6.14 15.36 -15.06
N ILE A 496 -4.86 15.45 -15.43
CA ILE A 496 -4.35 15.13 -16.76
C ILE A 496 -3.15 14.19 -16.56
N VAL A 497 -3.17 13.06 -17.24
CA VAL A 497 -2.06 12.09 -17.25
C VAL A 497 -1.71 11.75 -18.69
N ASP A 498 -0.53 12.16 -19.12
CA ASP A 498 0.03 11.87 -20.43
C ASP A 498 0.99 10.69 -20.33
N ASN A 499 0.68 9.61 -21.01
CA ASN A 499 1.49 8.41 -21.08
C ASN A 499 2.06 8.27 -22.49
N THR A 500 3.38 8.13 -22.60
CA THR A 500 4.06 7.84 -23.86
C THR A 500 4.88 6.57 -23.70
N ALA A 501 4.74 5.65 -24.64
CA ALA A 501 5.51 4.44 -24.75
C ALA A 501 6.36 4.45 -26.03
N ARG A 502 7.58 4.00 -25.92
CA ARG A 502 8.50 3.75 -27.02
C ARG A 502 9.03 2.34 -26.90
N ALA A 503 8.52 1.43 -27.72
CA ALA A 503 9.06 0.09 -27.84
C ALA A 503 10.40 0.14 -28.59
N MET A 504 11.36 -0.62 -28.08
CA MET A 504 12.65 -0.82 -28.73
C MET A 504 12.52 -1.96 -29.73
N ASN A 505 12.82 -1.68 -30.99
CA ASN A 505 12.87 -2.65 -32.07
C ASN A 505 14.31 -2.82 -32.56
N GLY A 506 14.66 -3.99 -33.07
CA GLY A 506 16.01 -4.28 -33.56
C GLY A 506 16.91 -4.91 -32.50
N ASN A 507 18.19 -4.57 -32.49
CA ASN A 507 19.17 -5.13 -31.54
C ASN A 507 19.31 -4.25 -30.31
N TYR A 508 19.27 -4.84 -29.14
CA TYR A 508 19.58 -4.17 -27.88
C TYR A 508 20.63 -4.96 -27.11
N LEU A 509 21.69 -4.30 -26.67
CA LEU A 509 22.85 -4.93 -26.04
C LEU A 509 23.41 -6.14 -26.86
N GLY A 510 23.37 -6.01 -28.19
CA GLY A 510 23.85 -7.04 -29.10
C GLY A 510 22.87 -8.19 -29.36
N THR A 511 21.67 -8.16 -28.79
CA THR A 511 20.64 -9.19 -28.98
C THR A 511 19.43 -8.65 -29.73
N PRO A 512 18.88 -9.39 -30.71
CA PRO A 512 17.66 -9.01 -31.39
C PRO A 512 16.46 -9.00 -30.43
N VAL A 513 15.58 -8.00 -30.56
CA VAL A 513 14.31 -7.97 -29.86
C VAL A 513 13.30 -8.84 -30.60
N ALA A 514 12.84 -9.90 -29.94
CA ALA A 514 12.01 -10.93 -30.58
C ALA A 514 10.55 -10.50 -30.75
N THR A 515 10.01 -9.67 -29.82
CA THR A 515 8.59 -9.26 -29.82
C THR A 515 8.48 -7.75 -29.93
N ALA A 516 7.83 -7.28 -30.96
CA ALA A 516 7.49 -5.87 -31.11
C ALA A 516 6.21 -5.56 -30.31
N TYR A 517 6.32 -4.58 -29.41
CA TYR A 517 5.20 -4.00 -28.68
C TYR A 517 4.82 -2.61 -29.25
N PRO A 518 3.64 -2.08 -28.88
CA PRO A 518 3.22 -0.79 -29.40
C PRO A 518 4.05 0.38 -28.88
N SER A 519 4.26 1.35 -29.76
CA SER A 519 4.72 2.70 -29.44
C SER A 519 3.58 3.69 -29.66
N GLY A 520 3.51 4.73 -28.86
CA GLY A 520 2.48 5.76 -28.99
C GLY A 520 2.20 6.48 -27.69
N SER A 521 1.17 7.32 -27.72
CA SER A 521 0.75 8.10 -26.57
C SER A 521 -0.72 7.88 -26.25
N LEU A 522 -1.04 7.92 -24.95
CA LEU A 522 -2.38 7.89 -24.41
C LEU A 522 -2.55 9.05 -23.45
N ASN A 523 -3.67 9.74 -23.51
CA ASN A 523 -4.06 10.78 -22.58
C ASN A 523 -5.26 10.33 -21.76
N ALA A 524 -5.18 10.40 -20.45
CA ALA A 524 -6.29 10.29 -19.54
C ALA A 524 -6.51 11.65 -18.90
N SER A 525 -7.62 12.31 -19.19
CA SER A 525 -7.89 13.64 -18.68
C SER A 525 -9.33 13.85 -18.30
N ASN A 526 -9.54 14.59 -17.22
CA ASN A 526 -10.84 15.10 -16.81
C ASN A 526 -10.66 16.43 -16.07
N GLY A 527 -11.25 17.49 -16.63
CA GLY A 527 -11.14 18.85 -16.09
C GLY A 527 -11.99 19.10 -14.85
N PHE A 528 -12.97 18.22 -14.54
CA PHE A 528 -13.90 18.45 -13.44
C PHE A 528 -14.32 17.13 -12.79
N LEU A 529 -13.68 16.81 -11.68
CA LEU A 529 -13.94 15.64 -10.83
C LEU A 529 -14.50 16.18 -9.50
N PRO A 530 -15.82 16.38 -9.40
CA PRO A 530 -16.44 16.99 -8.23
C PRO A 530 -16.46 16.06 -7.03
N GLN A 531 -16.41 16.68 -5.85
CA GLN A 531 -16.61 16.02 -4.56
C GLN A 531 -17.46 16.94 -3.68
N VAL A 532 -18.51 16.39 -3.10
CA VAL A 532 -19.42 17.12 -2.19
C VAL A 532 -19.78 16.21 -1.04
N GLY A 533 -19.60 16.69 0.18
CA GLY A 533 -20.01 15.95 1.36
C GLY A 533 -20.57 16.87 2.43
N ALA A 534 -21.49 16.35 3.20
CA ALA A 534 -22.12 17.06 4.32
C ALA A 534 -22.08 16.21 5.58
N ASN A 535 -21.83 16.84 6.71
CA ASN A 535 -21.94 16.22 8.02
C ASN A 535 -22.90 17.04 8.87
N TYR A 536 -23.92 16.38 9.42
CA TYR A 536 -24.89 17.00 10.33
C TYR A 536 -24.86 16.34 11.70
N ARG A 537 -24.58 17.12 12.71
CA ARG A 537 -24.53 16.74 14.11
C ARG A 537 -25.87 17.02 14.81
N PHE A 538 -26.62 15.96 15.15
CA PHE A 538 -27.84 16.13 15.95
C PHE A 538 -27.52 16.66 17.36
N ASN A 539 -26.51 16.03 17.98
CA ASN A 539 -25.96 16.39 19.28
C ASN A 539 -24.50 15.98 19.38
N HIS A 540 -23.89 15.95 20.55
CA HIS A 540 -22.47 15.61 20.75
C HIS A 540 -22.12 14.17 20.37
N ASN A 541 -23.08 13.26 20.36
CA ASN A 541 -22.87 11.84 20.20
C ASN A 541 -23.34 11.29 18.85
N HIS A 542 -24.27 11.97 18.20
CA HIS A 542 -24.97 11.47 17.01
C HIS A 542 -24.73 12.37 15.81
N GLU A 543 -24.28 11.80 14.73
CA GLU A 543 -24.10 12.48 13.45
C GLU A 543 -24.45 11.61 12.26
N ILE A 544 -24.87 12.24 11.17
CA ILE A 544 -25.00 11.64 9.85
C ILE A 544 -24.08 12.36 8.88
N PHE A 545 -23.66 11.65 7.86
CA PHE A 545 -22.95 12.24 6.74
C PHE A 545 -23.47 11.71 5.41
N LEU A 546 -23.31 12.52 4.39
CA LEU A 546 -23.61 12.20 3.00
C LEU A 546 -22.41 12.64 2.18
N ASP A 547 -21.97 11.84 1.23
CA ASP A 547 -20.86 12.15 0.33
C ASP A 547 -21.17 11.69 -1.09
N TYR A 548 -20.80 12.53 -2.05
CA TYR A 548 -20.75 12.20 -3.47
C TYR A 548 -19.38 12.56 -4.01
N SER A 549 -18.82 11.67 -4.83
CA SER A 549 -17.53 11.93 -5.45
C SER A 549 -17.43 11.27 -6.83
N ARG A 550 -16.76 11.97 -7.75
CA ARG A 550 -16.38 11.45 -9.06
C ARG A 550 -14.87 11.44 -9.20
N ASN A 551 -14.32 10.30 -9.64
CA ASN A 551 -12.89 10.13 -9.85
C ASN A 551 -12.56 9.43 -11.15
N MET A 552 -11.27 9.52 -11.53
CA MET A 552 -10.68 8.93 -12.71
C MET A 552 -9.44 8.12 -12.33
N ALA A 553 -9.21 6.99 -13.03
CA ALA A 553 -7.92 6.32 -13.06
C ALA A 553 -7.23 6.52 -14.39
N ALA A 554 -5.94 6.84 -14.34
CA ALA A 554 -5.07 6.90 -15.49
C ALA A 554 -4.82 5.50 -16.07
N PHE A 555 -4.33 5.43 -17.31
CA PHE A 555 -3.90 4.18 -17.92
C PHE A 555 -2.57 3.72 -17.34
N ASP A 556 -2.42 2.42 -17.11
CA ASP A 556 -1.13 1.83 -16.76
C ASP A 556 -0.14 1.96 -17.92
N SER A 557 1.09 2.34 -17.59
CA SER A 557 2.20 2.51 -18.54
C SER A 557 3.27 1.46 -18.29
N ALA A 558 2.96 0.21 -18.61
CA ALA A 558 3.89 -0.90 -18.46
C ALA A 558 3.74 -1.90 -19.63
N GLN A 559 4.78 -2.72 -19.84
CA GLN A 559 4.73 -3.80 -20.81
C GLN A 559 4.03 -5.04 -20.23
N THR A 560 3.83 -5.09 -18.92
CA THR A 560 3.21 -6.21 -18.21
C THR A 560 1.75 -5.97 -17.84
N SER A 561 1.25 -4.74 -17.99
CA SER A 561 -0.13 -4.36 -17.68
C SER A 561 -0.59 -3.20 -18.56
N GLY A 562 -1.91 -3.01 -18.63
CA GLY A 562 -2.54 -1.90 -19.32
C GLY A 562 -2.45 -1.93 -20.85
N PRO A 563 -2.76 -0.80 -21.51
CA PRO A 563 -2.92 -0.75 -22.98
C PRO A 563 -1.65 -1.08 -23.77
N PHE A 564 -0.48 -0.75 -23.22
CA PHE A 564 0.80 -1.01 -23.88
C PHE A 564 1.28 -2.47 -23.77
N SER A 565 0.61 -3.30 -22.97
CA SER A 565 0.89 -4.75 -22.85
C SER A 565 0.20 -5.59 -23.94
N THR A 566 -0.53 -4.96 -24.85
CA THR A 566 -1.23 -5.63 -25.95
C THR A 566 -0.34 -5.75 -27.20
N THR A 567 -0.80 -6.44 -28.23
CA THR A 567 -0.14 -6.47 -29.53
C THR A 567 -0.18 -5.10 -30.22
N VAL A 568 0.71 -4.82 -31.16
CA VAL A 568 0.70 -3.58 -31.96
C VAL A 568 -0.66 -3.35 -32.64
N ALA A 569 -1.23 -4.37 -33.27
CA ALA A 569 -2.56 -4.29 -33.90
C ALA A 569 -3.67 -4.06 -32.85
N GLY A 570 -3.57 -4.71 -31.68
CA GLY A 570 -4.51 -4.52 -30.57
C GLY A 570 -4.49 -3.08 -30.06
N PHE A 571 -3.30 -2.51 -29.88
CA PHE A 571 -3.14 -1.11 -29.47
C PHE A 571 -3.71 -0.13 -30.51
N GLN A 572 -3.41 -0.34 -31.78
CA GLN A 572 -3.95 0.50 -32.86
C GLN A 572 -5.48 0.46 -32.91
N ALA A 573 -6.07 -0.70 -32.70
CA ALA A 573 -7.55 -0.85 -32.65
C ALA A 573 -8.18 -0.13 -31.44
N LEU A 574 -7.43 0.01 -30.35
CA LEU A 574 -7.87 0.68 -29.11
C LEU A 574 -7.58 2.18 -29.13
N GLN A 575 -6.55 2.62 -29.85
CA GLN A 575 -6.12 4.02 -29.89
C GLN A 575 -7.25 4.94 -30.36
N GLY A 576 -7.50 6.02 -29.63
CA GLY A 576 -8.60 6.95 -29.88
C GLY A 576 -9.99 6.48 -29.43
N ARG A 577 -10.13 5.22 -28.98
CA ARG A 577 -11.38 4.66 -28.43
C ARG A 577 -11.30 4.43 -26.92
N LEU A 578 -10.10 4.26 -26.38
CA LEU A 578 -9.90 4.09 -24.95
C LEU A 578 -10.35 5.35 -24.20
N LYS A 579 -11.16 5.12 -23.18
CA LYS A 579 -11.55 6.12 -22.18
C LYS A 579 -10.97 5.71 -20.85
N PRO A 580 -10.53 6.67 -20.03
CA PRO A 580 -10.09 6.36 -18.68
C PRO A 580 -11.24 5.76 -17.86
N GLU A 581 -10.89 4.89 -16.94
CA GLU A 581 -11.85 4.35 -15.97
C GLU A 581 -12.33 5.49 -15.06
N MET A 582 -13.63 5.51 -14.78
CA MET A 582 -14.27 6.53 -13.94
C MET A 582 -15.09 5.86 -12.84
N SER A 583 -15.20 6.50 -11.68
CA SER A 583 -16.15 6.09 -10.64
C SER A 583 -17.01 7.27 -10.18
N ASN A 584 -18.30 6.99 -9.96
CA ASN A 584 -19.21 7.84 -9.20
C ASN A 584 -19.54 7.08 -7.91
N THR A 585 -19.24 7.68 -6.77
CA THR A 585 -19.46 7.08 -5.45
C THR A 585 -20.43 7.94 -4.66
N GLU A 586 -21.44 7.31 -4.09
CA GLU A 586 -22.42 7.89 -3.18
C GLU A 586 -22.37 7.14 -1.86
N GLU A 587 -22.33 7.88 -0.75
CA GLU A 587 -22.30 7.35 0.60
C GLU A 587 -23.31 8.04 1.50
N LEU A 588 -23.95 7.26 2.35
CA LEU A 588 -24.76 7.75 3.46
C LEU A 588 -24.35 6.98 4.71
N GLY A 589 -23.90 7.71 5.74
CA GLY A 589 -23.44 7.08 6.96
C GLY A 589 -24.00 7.73 8.21
N TYR A 590 -24.09 6.91 9.25
CA TYR A 590 -24.44 7.33 10.61
C TYR A 590 -23.30 6.95 11.54
N ARG A 591 -22.94 7.88 12.45
CA ARG A 591 -21.95 7.67 13.50
C ARG A 591 -22.53 7.99 14.88
N TYR A 592 -22.22 7.09 15.80
CA TYR A 592 -22.47 7.30 17.22
C TYR A 592 -21.15 7.21 17.98
N HIS A 593 -20.86 8.18 18.84
CA HIS A 593 -19.64 8.19 19.63
C HIS A 593 -19.86 8.72 21.04
N THR A 594 -19.24 8.05 21.98
CA THR A 594 -19.06 8.47 23.38
C THR A 594 -17.56 8.38 23.71
N LYS A 595 -17.19 8.59 24.97
CA LYS A 595 -15.80 8.39 25.41
C LYS A 595 -15.32 6.95 25.29
N THR A 596 -16.21 5.98 25.45
CA THR A 596 -15.87 4.54 25.52
C THR A 596 -16.49 3.72 24.41
N PHE A 597 -17.38 4.29 23.60
CA PHE A 597 -18.06 3.57 22.52
C PHE A 597 -18.13 4.42 21.25
N GLN A 598 -17.72 3.84 20.14
CA GLN A 598 -17.83 4.42 18.80
C GLN A 598 -18.43 3.38 17.86
N ALA A 599 -19.37 3.80 17.05
CA ALA A 599 -19.96 2.96 16.00
C ALA A 599 -20.17 3.77 14.72
N THR A 600 -20.02 3.14 13.58
CA THR A 600 -20.37 3.67 12.27
C THR A 600 -21.10 2.62 11.46
N VAL A 601 -22.08 3.08 10.69
CA VAL A 601 -22.77 2.31 9.64
C VAL A 601 -22.82 3.18 8.41
N THR A 602 -22.31 2.68 7.29
CA THR A 602 -22.23 3.40 6.02
C THR A 602 -22.79 2.53 4.91
N GLY A 603 -23.86 2.98 4.27
CA GLY A 603 -24.32 2.44 2.99
C GLY A 603 -23.62 3.15 1.84
N TYR A 604 -23.24 2.41 0.80
CA TYR A 604 -22.60 2.98 -0.37
C TYR A 604 -23.14 2.40 -1.68
N TYR A 605 -23.05 3.22 -2.72
CA TYR A 605 -23.32 2.85 -4.11
C TYR A 605 -22.24 3.43 -5.00
N VAL A 606 -21.59 2.58 -5.77
CA VAL A 606 -20.52 2.96 -6.71
C VAL A 606 -20.89 2.49 -8.11
N GLN A 607 -20.93 3.44 -9.04
CA GLN A 607 -21.00 3.17 -10.46
C GLN A 607 -19.61 3.37 -11.06
N PHE A 608 -19.05 2.28 -11.58
CA PHE A 608 -17.75 2.26 -12.21
C PHE A 608 -17.95 2.15 -13.73
N GLU A 609 -17.44 3.13 -14.48
CA GLU A 609 -17.58 3.28 -15.92
C GLU A 609 -16.26 2.96 -16.64
N ASN A 610 -16.36 2.51 -17.88
CA ASN A 610 -15.23 2.22 -18.77
C ASN A 610 -14.23 1.20 -18.17
N ARG A 611 -14.72 0.20 -17.46
CA ARG A 611 -13.88 -0.81 -16.82
C ARG A 611 -13.01 -1.52 -17.85
N LEU A 612 -11.70 -1.49 -17.64
CA LEU A 612 -10.73 -2.25 -18.41
C LEU A 612 -10.46 -3.59 -17.76
N LEU A 613 -10.74 -4.68 -18.45
CA LEU A 613 -10.35 -6.03 -18.03
C LEU A 613 -9.19 -6.52 -18.89
N SER A 614 -8.17 -7.04 -18.20
CA SER A 614 -7.07 -7.76 -18.83
C SER A 614 -7.32 -9.25 -18.65
N VAL A 615 -7.55 -9.95 -19.75
CA VAL A 615 -7.73 -11.40 -19.75
C VAL A 615 -6.41 -12.06 -20.08
N THR A 616 -5.88 -12.82 -19.11
CA THR A 616 -4.64 -13.57 -19.28
C THR A 616 -4.80 -14.65 -20.35
N GLN A 617 -3.85 -14.73 -21.27
CA GLN A 617 -3.81 -15.71 -22.33
C GLN A 617 -2.81 -16.84 -22.02
N GLY A 618 -3.26 -18.10 -22.12
CA GLY A 618 -2.41 -19.24 -21.86
C GLY A 618 -1.98 -19.37 -20.39
N VAL A 619 -0.78 -19.90 -20.15
CA VAL A 619 -0.19 -20.01 -18.80
C VAL A 619 0.33 -18.63 -18.39
N GLY A 620 -0.20 -18.07 -17.31
CA GLY A 620 0.11 -16.70 -16.88
C GLY A 620 1.60 -16.42 -16.65
N ILE A 621 2.33 -17.41 -16.13
CA ILE A 621 3.77 -17.29 -15.88
C ILE A 621 4.63 -17.14 -17.14
N GLN A 622 4.14 -17.57 -18.30
CA GLN A 622 4.84 -17.32 -19.58
C GLN A 622 4.87 -15.83 -19.94
N GLY A 623 3.94 -15.05 -19.38
CA GLY A 623 3.86 -13.60 -19.60
C GLY A 623 3.51 -13.26 -21.05
N ASN A 624 2.56 -13.96 -21.62
CA ASN A 624 2.00 -13.67 -22.94
C ASN A 624 1.28 -12.33 -22.93
N ALA A 625 1.16 -11.70 -24.11
CA ALA A 625 0.39 -10.48 -24.25
C ALA A 625 -1.06 -10.72 -23.80
N SER A 626 -1.57 -9.81 -22.96
CA SER A 626 -2.97 -9.87 -22.51
C SER A 626 -3.92 -9.37 -23.59
N VAL A 627 -5.16 -9.84 -23.57
CA VAL A 627 -6.25 -9.22 -24.31
C VAL A 627 -6.93 -8.22 -23.41
N LEU A 628 -6.85 -6.94 -23.78
CA LEU A 628 -7.52 -5.86 -23.07
C LEU A 628 -8.90 -5.63 -23.68
N SER A 629 -9.92 -5.61 -22.85
CA SER A 629 -11.30 -5.34 -23.26
C SER A 629 -11.91 -4.29 -22.35
N ASN A 630 -12.59 -3.31 -22.96
CA ASN A 630 -13.50 -2.44 -22.21
C ASN A 630 -14.82 -3.21 -22.02
N VAL A 631 -15.19 -3.48 -20.78
CA VAL A 631 -16.37 -4.28 -20.42
C VAL A 631 -17.50 -3.42 -19.86
N GLY A 632 -17.52 -2.12 -20.23
CA GLY A 632 -18.60 -1.21 -19.80
C GLY A 632 -18.52 -0.89 -18.30
N GLY A 633 -19.55 -1.23 -17.55
CA GLY A 633 -19.71 -0.83 -16.17
C GLY A 633 -19.56 -1.96 -15.14
N VAL A 634 -19.24 -1.55 -13.91
CA VAL A 634 -19.38 -2.37 -12.71
C VAL A 634 -20.21 -1.57 -11.71
N ILE A 635 -21.17 -2.23 -11.06
CA ILE A 635 -21.85 -1.67 -9.90
C ILE A 635 -21.30 -2.36 -8.65
N SER A 636 -20.90 -1.55 -7.67
CA SER A 636 -20.57 -2.01 -6.34
C SER A 636 -21.46 -1.31 -5.32
N ARG A 637 -22.16 -2.09 -4.50
CA ARG A 637 -23.04 -1.56 -3.46
C ARG A 637 -22.96 -2.40 -2.20
N GLY A 638 -23.08 -1.76 -1.05
CA GLY A 638 -22.95 -2.50 0.18
C GLY A 638 -23.17 -1.68 1.43
N ILE A 639 -22.81 -2.30 2.54
CA ILE A 639 -22.89 -1.71 3.88
C ILE A 639 -21.59 -2.04 4.60
N ASP A 640 -20.96 -1.01 5.14
CA ASP A 640 -19.80 -1.11 6.02
C ASP A 640 -20.20 -0.73 7.43
N THR A 641 -19.82 -1.53 8.41
CA THR A 641 -20.09 -1.27 9.83
C THR A 641 -18.83 -1.47 10.66
N ALA A 642 -18.63 -0.63 11.67
CA ALA A 642 -17.57 -0.83 12.65
C ALA A 642 -18.03 -0.38 14.03
N VAL A 643 -17.56 -1.09 15.04
CA VAL A 643 -17.76 -0.77 16.46
C VAL A 643 -16.44 -0.85 17.17
N ASN A 644 -16.12 0.18 17.94
CA ASN A 644 -15.00 0.21 18.87
C ASN A 644 -15.54 0.50 20.27
N TRP A 645 -15.43 -0.46 21.19
CA TRP A 645 -16.05 -0.38 22.50
C TRP A 645 -15.09 -0.77 23.61
N GLN A 646 -14.76 0.19 24.47
CA GLN A 646 -14.10 -0.07 25.74
C GLN A 646 -15.17 -0.40 26.80
N PHE A 647 -15.48 -1.67 26.97
CA PHE A 647 -16.56 -2.12 27.83
C PHE A 647 -16.17 -2.25 29.31
N ALA A 648 -14.86 -2.28 29.60
CA ALA A 648 -14.30 -2.24 30.94
C ALA A 648 -12.97 -1.44 30.92
N PRO A 649 -12.41 -1.02 32.08
CA PRO A 649 -11.24 -0.13 32.11
C PRO A 649 -10.07 -0.54 31.23
N ASN A 650 -9.75 -1.82 31.15
CA ASN A 650 -8.61 -2.35 30.40
C ASN A 650 -9.02 -3.24 29.22
N TRP A 651 -10.33 -3.41 28.99
CA TRP A 651 -10.84 -4.31 27.99
C TRP A 651 -11.53 -3.56 26.85
N SER A 652 -11.25 -3.98 25.64
CA SER A 652 -11.86 -3.42 24.44
C SER A 652 -12.30 -4.48 23.46
N ILE A 653 -13.36 -4.18 22.72
CA ILE A 653 -13.78 -4.94 21.55
C ILE A 653 -13.75 -4.01 20.36
N PHE A 654 -13.12 -4.48 19.28
CA PHE A 654 -13.31 -3.91 17.95
C PHE A 654 -13.98 -4.95 17.06
N ALA A 655 -15.05 -4.56 16.39
CA ALA A 655 -15.74 -5.40 15.43
C ALA A 655 -15.97 -4.60 14.14
N SER A 656 -15.79 -5.25 13.00
CA SER A 656 -16.19 -4.70 11.70
C SER A 656 -16.89 -5.76 10.86
N TYR A 657 -17.83 -5.32 10.06
CA TYR A 657 -18.49 -6.15 9.07
C TYR A 657 -18.73 -5.34 7.80
N ALA A 658 -18.47 -5.95 6.67
CA ALA A 658 -18.75 -5.39 5.36
C ALA A 658 -19.52 -6.41 4.50
N PHE A 659 -20.63 -5.96 3.95
CA PHE A 659 -21.34 -6.63 2.89
C PHE A 659 -21.06 -5.89 1.58
N ASN A 660 -20.52 -6.57 0.58
CA ASN A 660 -20.23 -6.02 -0.73
C ASN A 660 -20.91 -6.85 -1.83
N ASN A 661 -21.69 -6.21 -2.66
CA ASN A 661 -22.27 -6.80 -3.85
C ASN A 661 -21.79 -6.05 -5.09
N SER A 662 -20.65 -6.52 -5.62
CA SER A 662 -20.02 -5.96 -6.83
C SER A 662 -20.23 -6.91 -8.02
N PHE A 663 -20.72 -6.40 -9.15
CA PHE A 663 -21.03 -7.21 -10.33
C PHE A 663 -20.85 -6.44 -11.64
N TYR A 664 -20.49 -7.18 -12.70
CA TYR A 664 -20.32 -6.65 -14.04
C TYR A 664 -21.67 -6.31 -14.67
N GLN A 665 -21.75 -5.17 -15.39
CA GLN A 665 -22.97 -4.70 -16.06
C GLN A 665 -23.10 -5.22 -17.47
N ASP A 666 -21.99 -5.53 -18.13
CA ASP A 666 -21.91 -5.87 -19.52
C ASP A 666 -21.07 -7.12 -19.74
N ASP A 667 -21.28 -7.80 -20.86
CA ASP A 667 -20.46 -8.92 -21.32
C ASP A 667 -19.18 -8.42 -21.98
N VAL A 668 -18.13 -9.27 -21.98
CA VAL A 668 -16.92 -9.01 -22.75
C VAL A 668 -17.22 -9.20 -24.24
N MET A 669 -17.03 -8.16 -25.02
CA MET A 669 -17.22 -8.18 -26.45
C MET A 669 -15.88 -8.27 -27.18
N ALA A 670 -15.77 -9.13 -28.18
CA ALA A 670 -14.64 -9.20 -29.11
C ALA A 670 -15.22 -9.26 -30.55
N ASN A 671 -14.79 -8.32 -31.42
CA ASN A 671 -15.22 -8.23 -32.79
C ASN A 671 -16.75 -8.23 -32.99
N GLY A 672 -17.47 -7.59 -32.06
CA GLY A 672 -18.94 -7.50 -32.11
C GLY A 672 -19.71 -8.74 -31.63
N THR A 673 -18.98 -9.77 -31.14
CA THR A 673 -19.59 -10.98 -30.56
C THR A 673 -19.26 -11.09 -29.09
N VAL A 674 -20.09 -11.78 -28.29
CA VAL A 674 -19.81 -12.06 -26.88
C VAL A 674 -18.63 -13.02 -26.76
N SER A 675 -17.52 -12.54 -26.23
CA SER A 675 -16.33 -13.33 -25.96
C SER A 675 -16.38 -14.02 -24.59
N ALA A 676 -16.99 -13.35 -23.59
CA ALA A 676 -17.28 -13.94 -22.29
C ALA A 676 -18.59 -13.37 -21.72
N ALA A 677 -19.51 -14.26 -21.34
CA ALA A 677 -20.79 -13.90 -20.72
C ALA A 677 -20.59 -13.64 -19.23
N ILE A 678 -20.32 -12.38 -18.88
CA ILE A 678 -20.01 -11.97 -17.49
C ILE A 678 -21.05 -11.02 -16.90
N LYS A 679 -22.00 -10.54 -17.68
CA LYS A 679 -23.08 -9.67 -17.18
C LYS A 679 -23.77 -10.29 -15.98
N GLY A 680 -23.89 -9.54 -14.88
CA GLY A 680 -24.46 -10.00 -13.63
C GLY A 680 -23.55 -10.92 -12.79
N LYS A 681 -22.36 -11.30 -13.27
CA LYS A 681 -21.38 -12.08 -12.50
C LYS A 681 -20.68 -11.20 -11.46
N ASN A 682 -20.30 -11.82 -10.34
CA ASN A 682 -19.57 -11.11 -9.29
C ASN A 682 -18.17 -10.70 -9.77
N VAL A 683 -17.70 -9.55 -9.31
CA VAL A 683 -16.32 -9.12 -9.54
C VAL A 683 -15.36 -10.13 -8.93
N VAL A 684 -14.33 -10.50 -9.69
CA VAL A 684 -13.33 -11.48 -9.27
C VAL A 684 -12.48 -10.99 -8.10
N GLY A 685 -11.95 -11.92 -7.31
CA GLY A 685 -11.07 -11.64 -6.18
C GLY A 685 -11.78 -11.08 -4.93
N MET A 686 -13.04 -10.62 -5.04
CA MET A 686 -13.76 -9.95 -3.96
C MET A 686 -14.72 -10.89 -3.24
N PRO A 687 -14.65 -11.01 -1.90
CA PRO A 687 -15.65 -11.71 -1.11
C PRO A 687 -16.90 -10.83 -0.92
N ARG A 688 -18.07 -11.47 -0.76
CA ARG A 688 -19.30 -10.75 -0.43
C ARG A 688 -19.35 -10.27 1.01
N ASN A 689 -18.84 -11.09 1.91
CA ASN A 689 -18.87 -10.83 3.34
C ASN A 689 -17.44 -10.84 3.89
N LEU A 690 -17.12 -9.80 4.64
CA LEU A 690 -15.90 -9.66 5.43
C LEU A 690 -16.30 -9.33 6.87
N ALA A 691 -15.71 -10.03 7.84
CA ALA A 691 -15.93 -9.70 9.24
C ALA A 691 -14.63 -9.80 10.02
N ASN A 692 -14.43 -8.87 10.96
CA ASN A 692 -13.33 -8.90 11.91
C ASN A 692 -13.87 -8.72 13.31
N LEU A 693 -13.31 -9.46 14.27
CA LEU A 693 -13.59 -9.32 15.68
C LEU A 693 -12.28 -9.37 16.46
N GLN A 694 -11.97 -8.30 17.17
CA GLN A 694 -10.80 -8.21 18.04
C GLN A 694 -11.24 -8.01 19.49
N LEU A 695 -10.79 -8.89 20.39
CA LEU A 695 -10.84 -8.70 21.83
C LEU A 695 -9.46 -8.26 22.29
N GLY A 696 -9.38 -7.12 22.98
CA GLY A 696 -8.14 -6.53 23.46
C GLY A 696 -8.14 -6.30 24.97
N TYR A 697 -6.96 -6.44 25.57
CA TYR A 697 -6.65 -6.10 26.95
C TYR A 697 -5.40 -5.24 27.03
N ASP A 698 -5.41 -4.16 27.78
CA ASP A 698 -4.21 -3.32 28.02
C ASP A 698 -4.35 -2.58 29.37
N ASP A 699 -3.53 -2.95 30.37
CA ASP A 699 -3.44 -2.29 31.68
C ASP A 699 -2.26 -1.31 31.77
N GLY A 700 -1.60 -1.06 30.62
CA GLY A 700 -0.41 -0.24 30.51
C GLY A 700 0.88 -0.99 30.84
N GLN A 701 0.84 -2.25 31.29
CA GLN A 701 1.98 -3.12 31.53
C GLN A 701 1.83 -4.42 30.71
N ILE A 702 0.76 -5.16 30.91
CA ILE A 702 0.39 -6.32 30.11
C ILE A 702 -0.60 -5.84 29.04
N TRP A 703 -0.38 -6.23 27.81
CA TRP A 703 -1.32 -6.03 26.74
C TRP A 703 -1.45 -7.27 25.86
N GLY A 704 -2.56 -7.40 25.23
CA GLY A 704 -2.76 -8.46 24.25
C GLY A 704 -4.07 -8.33 23.51
N ASN A 705 -4.15 -8.98 22.36
CA ASN A 705 -5.37 -9.09 21.60
C ASN A 705 -5.47 -10.42 20.84
N VAL A 706 -6.70 -10.86 20.64
CA VAL A 706 -7.05 -11.92 19.72
C VAL A 706 -7.89 -11.31 18.61
N LEU A 707 -7.45 -11.48 17.37
CA LEU A 707 -8.15 -11.01 16.17
C LEU A 707 -8.65 -12.21 15.38
N MET A 708 -9.95 -12.31 15.18
CA MET A 708 -10.62 -13.23 14.26
C MET A 708 -10.97 -12.49 12.98
N GLN A 709 -10.61 -13.05 11.82
CA GLN A 709 -10.95 -12.53 10.51
C GLN A 709 -11.71 -13.60 9.73
N ILE A 710 -12.87 -13.25 9.20
CA ILE A 710 -13.73 -14.12 8.39
C ILE A 710 -13.84 -13.51 7.01
N GLN A 711 -13.67 -14.35 6.01
CA GLN A 711 -13.71 -13.99 4.61
C GLN A 711 -14.54 -15.00 3.83
N ASP A 712 -15.53 -14.52 3.08
CA ASP A 712 -16.36 -15.34 2.20
C ASP A 712 -15.57 -15.88 1.00
N ARG A 713 -16.17 -16.80 0.23
CA ARG A 713 -15.57 -17.32 -1.01
C ARG A 713 -15.23 -16.20 -2.00
N ARG A 714 -14.21 -16.45 -2.83
CA ARG A 714 -13.77 -15.51 -3.88
C ARG A 714 -13.64 -16.23 -5.21
N TYR A 715 -14.24 -15.66 -6.25
CA TYR A 715 -14.10 -16.15 -7.61
C TYR A 715 -12.77 -15.70 -8.22
N TYR A 716 -12.12 -16.57 -9.01
CA TYR A 716 -10.93 -16.21 -9.78
C TYR A 716 -11.13 -16.35 -11.31
N THR A 717 -12.37 -16.64 -11.74
CA THR A 717 -12.79 -16.63 -13.14
C THR A 717 -13.88 -15.60 -13.35
N TYR A 718 -13.86 -14.93 -14.49
CA TYR A 718 -14.84 -13.90 -14.80
C TYR A 718 -16.27 -14.46 -14.94
N THR A 719 -16.43 -15.71 -15.41
CA THR A 719 -17.73 -16.41 -15.47
C THR A 719 -18.20 -16.93 -14.12
N ASN A 720 -17.41 -16.82 -13.07
CA ASN A 720 -17.66 -17.30 -11.70
C ASN A 720 -17.85 -18.84 -11.61
N ASP A 721 -17.27 -19.60 -12.52
CA ASP A 721 -17.33 -21.07 -12.51
C ASP A 721 -16.28 -21.71 -11.59
N ALA A 722 -15.24 -20.94 -11.19
CA ALA A 722 -14.22 -21.40 -10.28
C ALA A 722 -13.98 -20.38 -9.13
N TYR A 723 -13.81 -20.89 -7.91
CA TYR A 723 -13.65 -20.07 -6.71
C TYR A 723 -12.79 -20.77 -5.65
N VAL A 724 -12.26 -19.99 -4.71
CA VAL A 724 -11.65 -20.47 -3.48
C VAL A 724 -12.65 -20.40 -2.32
N PRO A 725 -12.67 -21.41 -1.40
CA PRO A 725 -13.60 -21.44 -0.27
C PRO A 725 -13.45 -20.26 0.68
N ALA A 726 -14.50 -20.02 1.46
CA ALA A 726 -14.47 -19.13 2.61
C ALA A 726 -13.45 -19.62 3.65
N ASN A 727 -12.91 -18.68 4.42
CA ASN A 727 -11.98 -18.98 5.50
C ASN A 727 -12.21 -18.10 6.73
N ASP A 728 -11.73 -18.61 7.86
CA ASP A 728 -11.65 -17.92 9.14
C ASP A 728 -10.24 -18.10 9.71
N VAL A 729 -9.64 -17.00 10.17
CA VAL A 729 -8.26 -17.01 10.67
C VAL A 729 -8.19 -16.25 11.99
N PHE A 730 -7.48 -16.83 12.95
CA PHE A 730 -7.24 -16.22 14.25
C PHE A 730 -5.77 -15.84 14.41
N ASN A 731 -5.54 -14.65 14.94
CA ASN A 731 -4.20 -14.15 15.27
C ASN A 731 -4.17 -13.74 16.73
N LEU A 732 -3.04 -13.96 17.39
CA LEU A 732 -2.84 -13.64 18.81
C LEU A 732 -1.59 -12.74 18.92
N ASN A 733 -1.74 -11.62 19.63
CA ASN A 733 -0.63 -10.74 20.00
C ASN A 733 -0.63 -10.54 21.51
N LEU A 734 0.52 -10.70 22.16
CA LEU A 734 0.73 -10.52 23.59
C LEU A 734 2.00 -9.72 23.82
N GLY A 735 2.00 -8.83 24.81
CA GLY A 735 3.20 -8.07 25.14
C GLY A 735 3.26 -7.65 26.61
N TYR A 736 4.47 -7.33 27.04
CA TYR A 736 4.78 -6.87 28.39
C TYR A 736 5.69 -5.65 28.35
N ARG A 737 5.26 -4.55 28.96
CA ARG A 737 6.01 -3.29 29.11
C ARG A 737 6.58 -3.22 30.53
N PHE A 738 7.90 -3.25 30.66
CA PHE A 738 8.56 -3.22 31.97
C PHE A 738 8.46 -1.83 32.59
N LYS A 739 7.71 -1.73 33.68
CA LYS A 739 7.65 -0.54 34.54
C LYS A 739 8.69 -0.67 35.64
N SER A 740 9.94 -0.25 35.40
CA SER A 740 11.05 -0.38 36.31
C SER A 740 11.93 0.88 36.36
N HIS A 741 12.51 1.19 37.51
CA HIS A 741 13.51 2.22 37.63
C HIS A 741 14.92 1.71 37.27
N ASN A 742 15.13 0.40 37.22
CA ASN A 742 16.39 -0.20 36.79
C ASN A 742 16.68 0.18 35.34
N PHE A 743 17.87 0.70 35.05
CA PHE A 743 18.32 1.14 33.75
C PHE A 743 18.08 0.09 32.63
N TRP A 744 18.36 -1.18 32.94
CA TRP A 744 18.21 -2.26 31.95
C TRP A 744 16.77 -2.63 31.63
N LEU A 745 15.85 -2.45 32.59
CA LEU A 745 14.43 -2.79 32.42
C LEU A 745 13.57 -1.60 32.06
N ARG A 746 13.97 -0.37 32.40
CA ARG A 746 13.23 0.85 32.05
C ARG A 746 13.17 1.01 30.54
N GLY A 747 11.98 1.11 29.97
CA GLY A 747 11.76 1.23 28.51
C GLY A 747 12.04 -0.07 27.74
N LEU A 748 12.05 -1.21 28.43
CA LEU A 748 12.10 -2.53 27.81
C LEU A 748 10.67 -3.02 27.56
N ASP A 749 10.40 -3.49 26.36
CA ASP A 749 9.16 -4.12 25.95
C ASP A 749 9.44 -5.48 25.32
N THR A 750 8.60 -6.46 25.61
CA THR A 750 8.63 -7.77 24.95
C THR A 750 7.27 -8.09 24.31
N GLN A 751 7.30 -8.85 23.25
CA GLN A 751 6.10 -9.15 22.48
C GLN A 751 6.18 -10.55 21.86
N ILE A 752 5.07 -11.27 21.88
CA ILE A 752 4.86 -12.54 21.17
C ILE A 752 3.68 -12.34 20.21
N ASN A 753 3.89 -12.71 18.96
CA ASN A 753 2.85 -12.68 17.92
C ASN A 753 2.69 -14.09 17.35
N VAL A 754 1.45 -14.55 17.26
CA VAL A 754 1.10 -15.82 16.61
C VAL A 754 0.12 -15.52 15.48
N SER A 755 0.56 -15.68 14.25
CA SER A 755 -0.34 -15.61 13.10
C SER A 755 -0.91 -16.99 12.78
N ASN A 756 -2.19 -17.03 12.34
CA ASN A 756 -2.90 -18.25 12.03
C ASN A 756 -2.86 -19.25 13.19
N LEU A 757 -3.36 -18.83 14.34
CA LEU A 757 -3.28 -19.54 15.64
C LEU A 757 -3.72 -21.01 15.57
N PHE A 758 -4.73 -21.32 14.77
CA PHE A 758 -5.29 -22.68 14.64
C PHE A 758 -4.76 -23.47 13.44
N ASP A 759 -3.69 -22.98 12.79
CA ASP A 759 -3.04 -23.64 11.64
C ASP A 759 -3.98 -23.93 10.46
N LYS A 760 -4.91 -23.00 10.18
CA LYS A 760 -5.87 -23.13 9.08
C LYS A 760 -5.14 -23.20 7.74
N ARG A 761 -5.46 -24.16 6.90
CA ARG A 761 -4.97 -24.29 5.53
C ARG A 761 -5.99 -23.64 4.59
N TYR A 762 -5.58 -22.61 3.85
CA TYR A 762 -6.45 -21.87 2.93
C TYR A 762 -5.65 -21.16 1.83
N VAL A 763 -6.35 -20.67 0.82
CA VAL A 763 -5.76 -19.81 -0.23
C VAL A 763 -5.82 -18.36 0.25
N ALA A 764 -4.66 -17.74 0.41
CA ALA A 764 -4.54 -16.33 0.79
C ALA A 764 -4.83 -15.41 -0.40
N THR A 765 -4.04 -15.50 -1.46
CA THR A 765 -4.10 -14.62 -2.61
C THR A 765 -4.71 -15.30 -3.82
N VAL A 766 -5.53 -14.55 -4.55
CA VAL A 766 -6.26 -14.99 -5.75
C VAL A 766 -5.96 -14.01 -6.86
N GLY A 767 -5.59 -14.49 -8.03
CA GLY A 767 -5.27 -13.64 -9.17
C GLY A 767 -3.82 -13.13 -9.21
N SER A 768 -2.87 -13.82 -8.56
CA SER A 768 -1.44 -13.48 -8.60
C SER A 768 -0.88 -13.44 -10.04
N ASN A 769 -1.33 -14.32 -10.92
CA ASN A 769 -1.04 -14.32 -12.36
C ASN A 769 -2.21 -13.77 -13.21
N GLY A 770 -3.04 -12.89 -12.63
CA GLY A 770 -4.23 -12.36 -13.28
C GLY A 770 -5.42 -13.33 -13.24
N PHE A 771 -6.45 -13.00 -14.02
CA PHE A 771 -7.72 -13.70 -14.05
C PHE A 771 -8.00 -14.23 -15.45
N ILE A 772 -8.74 -15.33 -15.51
CA ILE A 772 -9.15 -16.01 -16.76
C ILE A 772 -10.68 -16.02 -16.88
N ASN A 773 -11.18 -16.21 -18.09
CA ASN A 773 -12.61 -16.23 -18.30
C ASN A 773 -13.30 -17.40 -17.57
N SER A 774 -12.77 -18.62 -17.70
CA SER A 774 -13.37 -19.85 -17.18
C SER A 774 -12.29 -20.88 -16.85
N ASP A 775 -12.44 -21.65 -15.76
CA ASP A 775 -11.52 -22.71 -15.33
C ASP A 775 -12.28 -23.85 -14.63
N PRO A 776 -13.19 -24.58 -15.36
CA PRO A 776 -13.96 -25.66 -14.76
C PRO A 776 -13.11 -26.84 -14.28
N SER A 777 -11.90 -27.00 -14.81
CA SER A 777 -10.95 -28.05 -14.42
C SER A 777 -10.10 -27.66 -13.20
N GLY A 778 -10.06 -26.39 -12.82
CA GLY A 778 -9.26 -25.88 -11.72
C GLY A 778 -7.75 -25.94 -11.98
N THR A 779 -7.32 -25.81 -13.23
CA THR A 779 -5.90 -25.98 -13.64
C THR A 779 -5.14 -24.66 -13.78
N PHE A 780 -5.82 -23.51 -13.77
CA PHE A 780 -5.17 -22.21 -13.92
C PHE A 780 -4.39 -21.81 -12.65
N GLN A 781 -3.09 -21.57 -12.81
CA GLN A 781 -2.16 -21.23 -11.73
C GLN A 781 -2.20 -19.73 -11.42
N THR A 782 -2.99 -19.37 -10.44
CA THR A 782 -3.20 -17.97 -10.02
C THR A 782 -3.51 -17.83 -8.53
N LEU A 783 -3.25 -18.88 -7.77
CA LEU A 783 -3.59 -18.99 -6.35
C LEU A 783 -2.32 -19.11 -5.51
N GLN A 784 -2.29 -18.43 -4.37
CA GLN A 784 -1.20 -18.61 -3.42
C GLN A 784 -1.71 -19.04 -2.05
N ALA A 785 -1.10 -20.09 -1.52
CA ALA A 785 -1.43 -20.63 -0.21
C ALA A 785 -1.00 -19.70 0.92
N ALA A 786 -1.79 -19.63 1.97
CA ALA A 786 -1.48 -18.90 3.19
C ALA A 786 -0.40 -19.60 4.01
N ALA A 787 0.39 -18.81 4.74
CA ALA A 787 1.33 -19.33 5.73
C ALA A 787 0.60 -20.15 6.82
N PRO A 788 1.20 -21.25 7.32
CA PRO A 788 0.72 -21.99 8.47
C PRO A 788 0.79 -21.14 9.74
N ARG A 789 0.54 -21.74 10.91
CA ARG A 789 0.78 -21.06 12.18
C ARG A 789 2.26 -20.66 12.29
N MET A 790 2.50 -19.37 12.52
CA MET A 790 3.83 -18.78 12.65
C MET A 790 3.92 -18.03 13.97
N VAL A 791 5.05 -18.15 14.66
CA VAL A 791 5.30 -17.54 15.97
C VAL A 791 6.51 -16.64 15.89
N PHE A 792 6.40 -15.43 16.45
CA PHE A 792 7.48 -14.45 16.49
C PHE A 792 7.63 -13.90 17.91
N PHE A 793 8.86 -13.67 18.33
CA PHE A 793 9.21 -13.03 19.58
C PHE A 793 10.03 -11.78 19.31
N THR A 794 9.65 -10.66 19.95
CA THR A 794 10.31 -9.35 19.77
C THR A 794 10.69 -8.78 21.13
N ILE A 795 11.89 -8.24 21.20
CA ILE A 795 12.39 -7.40 22.31
C ILE A 795 12.63 -6.00 21.76
N ARG A 796 12.13 -4.98 22.45
CA ARG A 796 12.39 -3.56 22.16
C ARG A 796 12.95 -2.87 23.37
N LYS A 797 13.94 -2.01 23.16
CA LYS A 797 14.54 -1.18 24.23
C LYS A 797 14.59 0.27 23.78
N HIS A 798 14.02 1.14 24.59
CA HIS A 798 14.04 2.58 24.45
C HIS A 798 15.03 3.17 25.46
N PHE A 799 16.05 3.86 24.97
CA PHE A 799 17.04 4.60 25.76
C PHE A 799 16.69 6.10 25.66
N ASN A 800 16.23 6.69 26.80
CA ASN A 800 15.86 8.12 26.90
C ASN A 800 16.62 8.79 28.03
#